data_4f907eb6f0c81c01ab18e317b0d3e92c
#
_entry.id   4f907eb6f0c81c01ab18e317b0d3e92c
#
_cell.length_a   1.000
_cell.length_b   1.000
_cell.length_c   1.000
_cell.angle_alpha   90.00
_cell.angle_beta   90.00
_cell.angle_gamma   90.00
#
_symmetry.space_group_name_H-M   'P 1'
#
loop_
_entity.id
_entity.type
_entity.pdbx_description
1 polymer ?
#
loop_
_entity_poly.entity_id
_entity_poly.type
_entity_poly.pdbx_seq_one_letter_code
_entity_poly.pdbx_strand_id
1 'polypeptide(L)'
;MTLRRLLVTLLAAVSFVAARADERWQWPIAGAEAGDSIIYKPQTYIGEELNFYDLFIAAPFDAVVVAPDDCVVTSVGWSYSLSLSSSTGSSIEAGEDFDTRAKDMADGIGQGVDPKYVNHSIGLKVADGRTIYISGLCIGRAFKTGESISRGDTLGRVRYSYRMIEEPSIMFSVSARGGKVDDPMTPFGLKTSFISPQELKPVTELTVEQAHEDIDVMIDAFIDCYPSLDDLISREELEKYRQETKASVTETIPINKFRAIMERTNALLHDSHVAYWGIPMSGEQRYWDVYIGRVGDDVRIVLAMDGFEEYLNRRVTSVDGIPADSLLRMSAKYIGGYDAAVEEYLKCTQFGTLMWSYIDYRPDTAGRGCEVTFDDGASLHVEGHIWRGERLKYSPSRRDYLSVNRTGKNFEVKMLNDSVAYIGLATFQLNEVETEQIRDFIAAHHSAPHLIFDMRNNGGGHDEVMRKLLSYCSDRPYVAVEGYSKVMHHSFPSFAHARNYTADMELFGDEYVAEDGCDGLYCRSEAKPIMPDSVAHYGGKLYVLINENSCSAATLFPANVLRSHRGLVIGRETRTAYHYMTALKFVDICLPNSRVTWHIPLVKCVFDTTENPRIPYGRGVIPDIHVPLTYEEVASTNGDAILNRALEAIANGEYLGENPFGDDAEGGCAVPVWVWWTAGAVALIVLLMLLRRKDS
;
A
#
# COMPACT_ATOMS: atom_id res chain seq x y z
N MET A 1 -46.14 -36.39 44.49
CA MET A 1 -44.94 -36.44 43.60
C MET A 1 -43.81 -37.09 44.39
N THR A 2 -43.41 -38.30 44.04
CA THR A 2 -42.50 -39.12 44.82
C THR A 2 -41.06 -38.60 44.72
N LEU A 3 -40.34 -38.69 45.82
CA LEU A 3 -38.92 -38.30 45.97
C LEU A 3 -38.02 -38.77 44.79
N ARG A 4 -38.42 -39.92 44.20
CA ARG A 4 -37.76 -40.52 43.03
C ARG A 4 -37.93 -39.68 41.75
N ARG A 5 -39.01 -38.94 41.54
CA ARG A 5 -39.23 -38.04 40.42
C ARG A 5 -38.43 -36.74 40.60
N LEU A 6 -38.33 -36.26 41.86
CA LEU A 6 -37.51 -35.11 42.18
C LEU A 6 -35.99 -35.37 41.95
N LEU A 7 -35.53 -36.60 42.37
CA LEU A 7 -34.15 -37.02 42.15
C LEU A 7 -33.78 -37.17 40.66
N VAL A 8 -34.71 -37.74 39.84
CA VAL A 8 -34.50 -37.88 38.40
C VAL A 8 -34.52 -36.53 37.71
N THR A 9 -35.37 -35.61 38.15
CA THR A 9 -35.38 -34.24 37.61
C THR A 9 -34.15 -33.45 38.06
N LEU A 10 -33.67 -33.65 39.29
CA LEU A 10 -32.43 -33.05 39.78
C LEU A 10 -31.20 -33.65 39.09
N LEU A 11 -31.14 -34.97 38.89
CA LEU A 11 -30.08 -35.64 38.15
C LEU A 11 -30.08 -35.25 36.67
N ALA A 12 -31.27 -35.11 36.04
CA ALA A 12 -31.36 -34.59 34.68
C ALA A 12 -30.97 -33.11 34.60
N ALA A 13 -31.32 -32.29 35.60
CA ALA A 13 -30.88 -30.90 35.66
C ALA A 13 -29.38 -30.78 35.96
N VAL A 14 -28.82 -31.63 36.83
CA VAL A 14 -27.39 -31.68 37.11
C VAL A 14 -26.60 -32.24 35.92
N SER A 15 -27.16 -33.22 35.19
CA SER A 15 -26.56 -33.73 33.94
C SER A 15 -26.67 -32.70 32.82
N PHE A 16 -27.73 -31.88 32.79
CA PHE A 16 -27.84 -30.76 31.84
C PHE A 16 -26.93 -29.59 32.20
N VAL A 17 -26.64 -29.39 33.51
CA VAL A 17 -25.66 -28.41 33.98
C VAL A 17 -24.22 -28.93 33.82
N ALA A 18 -24.00 -30.24 34.00
CA ALA A 18 -22.70 -30.86 33.77
C ALA A 18 -22.36 -31.04 32.26
N ALA A 19 -23.37 -31.10 31.39
CA ALA A 19 -23.19 -31.13 29.95
C ALA A 19 -22.91 -29.72 29.34
N ARG A 20 -22.98 -28.66 30.16
CA ARG A 20 -22.57 -27.29 29.80
C ARG A 20 -21.19 -26.90 30.32
N ALA A 21 -20.35 -27.88 30.66
CA ALA A 21 -19.03 -27.61 31.26
C ALA A 21 -17.98 -27.11 30.27
N ASP A 22 -18.29 -26.89 29.01
CA ASP A 22 -17.41 -26.25 28.06
C ASP A 22 -18.23 -25.31 27.15
N GLU A 23 -18.59 -24.13 27.67
CA GLU A 23 -19.24 -23.05 26.90
C GLU A 23 -18.28 -22.34 25.94
N ARG A 24 -17.01 -22.77 25.85
CA ARG A 24 -16.02 -22.20 24.98
C ARG A 24 -16.14 -22.75 23.57
N TRP A 25 -15.97 -21.90 22.59
CA TRP A 25 -15.85 -22.35 21.21
C TRP A 25 -14.64 -23.24 21.01
N GLN A 26 -14.77 -24.21 20.12
CA GLN A 26 -13.62 -24.99 19.65
C GLN A 26 -12.74 -24.15 18.74
N TRP A 27 -11.42 -24.31 18.89
CA TRP A 27 -10.48 -23.65 17.98
C TRP A 27 -10.75 -24.07 16.54
N PRO A 28 -10.75 -23.11 15.57
CA PRO A 28 -11.19 -23.40 14.21
C PRO A 28 -10.20 -24.25 13.39
N ILE A 29 -8.98 -24.48 13.88
CA ILE A 29 -8.01 -25.39 13.26
C ILE A 29 -8.08 -26.74 13.96
N ALA A 30 -8.39 -27.80 13.22
CA ALA A 30 -8.53 -29.14 13.77
C ALA A 30 -7.22 -29.64 14.39
N GLY A 31 -7.28 -30.11 15.64
CA GLY A 31 -6.12 -30.65 16.34
C GLY A 31 -5.18 -29.61 16.97
N ALA A 32 -5.47 -28.32 16.82
CA ALA A 32 -4.75 -27.25 17.50
C ALA A 32 -5.49 -26.81 18.78
N GLU A 33 -4.76 -26.25 19.74
CA GLU A 33 -5.32 -25.70 20.98
C GLU A 33 -5.73 -24.22 20.78
N ALA A 34 -6.63 -23.75 21.64
CA ALA A 34 -7.07 -22.36 21.57
C ALA A 34 -5.91 -21.39 21.87
N GLY A 35 -5.63 -20.53 20.92
CA GLY A 35 -4.53 -19.57 20.98
C GLY A 35 -3.28 -19.98 20.19
N ASP A 36 -3.26 -21.20 19.66
CA ASP A 36 -2.12 -21.63 18.82
C ASP A 36 -2.04 -20.84 17.52
N SER A 37 -0.82 -20.54 17.13
CA SER A 37 -0.50 -19.94 15.82
C SER A 37 -1.24 -18.63 15.49
N ILE A 38 -1.55 -17.83 16.50
CA ILE A 38 -2.11 -16.50 16.27
C ILE A 38 -1.01 -15.61 15.68
N ILE A 39 -1.24 -15.12 14.45
CA ILE A 39 -0.36 -14.16 13.77
C ILE A 39 -0.76 -12.75 14.18
N TYR A 40 -2.05 -12.41 14.05
CA TYR A 40 -2.56 -11.10 14.44
C TYR A 40 -3.74 -11.27 15.40
N LYS A 41 -3.72 -10.47 16.46
CA LYS A 41 -4.83 -10.33 17.39
C LYS A 41 -5.69 -9.14 16.97
N PRO A 42 -7.00 -9.18 17.25
CA PRO A 42 -7.85 -8.02 17.05
C PRO A 42 -7.29 -6.84 17.85
N GLN A 43 -7.16 -5.73 17.18
CA GLN A 43 -6.67 -4.50 17.75
C GLN A 43 -7.77 -3.44 17.64
N THR A 44 -7.91 -2.65 18.69
CA THR A 44 -8.83 -1.54 18.68
C THR A 44 -8.21 -0.40 17.89
N TYR A 45 -8.70 -0.17 16.70
CA TYR A 45 -8.34 0.98 15.88
C TYR A 45 -9.49 1.96 15.81
N ILE A 46 -9.14 3.23 15.83
CA ILE A 46 -10.08 4.32 15.55
C ILE A 46 -9.59 5.00 14.27
N GLY A 47 -10.18 4.63 13.13
CA GLY A 47 -9.88 5.19 11.83
C GLY A 47 -10.33 4.27 10.70
N GLU A 48 -10.81 4.82 9.60
CA GLU A 48 -11.63 4.12 8.61
C GLU A 48 -10.91 3.05 7.77
N GLU A 49 -9.57 2.95 7.74
CA GLU A 49 -8.91 2.15 6.71
C GLU A 49 -8.17 0.88 7.15
N LEU A 50 -7.90 0.68 8.44
CA LEU A 50 -7.21 -0.53 8.93
C LEU A 50 -7.76 -1.01 10.27
N ASN A 51 -9.04 -1.30 10.31
CA ASN A 51 -9.68 -1.90 11.46
C ASN A 51 -9.45 -3.41 11.45
N PHE A 52 -8.35 -3.87 12.04
CA PHE A 52 -8.14 -5.28 12.30
C PHE A 52 -8.94 -5.70 13.54
N TYR A 53 -10.22 -5.92 13.35
CA TYR A 53 -11.05 -6.57 14.37
C TYR A 53 -11.01 -8.09 14.25
N ASP A 54 -10.20 -8.57 13.33
CA ASP A 54 -10.13 -9.96 12.95
C ASP A 54 -8.99 -10.66 13.67
N LEU A 55 -9.17 -11.92 13.92
CA LEU A 55 -8.17 -12.82 14.41
C LEU A 55 -7.57 -13.57 13.22
N PHE A 56 -6.24 -13.50 13.05
CA PHE A 56 -5.55 -14.25 12.01
C PHE A 56 -4.80 -15.43 12.63
N ILE A 57 -5.07 -16.61 12.11
CA ILE A 57 -4.56 -17.88 12.63
C ILE A 57 -3.78 -18.57 11.51
N ALA A 58 -2.46 -18.73 11.69
CA ALA A 58 -1.63 -19.50 10.78
C ALA A 58 -1.93 -21.00 10.90
N ALA A 59 -1.88 -21.70 9.80
CA ALA A 59 -1.93 -23.16 9.77
C ALA A 59 -1.32 -23.67 8.46
N PRO A 60 -0.76 -24.89 8.44
CA PRO A 60 -0.23 -25.47 7.21
C PRO A 60 -1.28 -25.51 6.08
N PHE A 61 -0.83 -25.41 4.83
CA PHE A 61 -1.69 -25.70 3.70
C PHE A 61 -2.41 -27.04 3.90
N ASP A 62 -3.69 -27.11 3.50
CA ASP A 62 -4.57 -28.27 3.68
C ASP A 62 -4.95 -28.60 5.14
N ALA A 63 -4.52 -27.79 6.12
CA ALA A 63 -5.04 -27.95 7.48
C ALA A 63 -6.57 -27.86 7.49
N VAL A 64 -7.23 -28.74 8.24
CA VAL A 64 -8.68 -28.81 8.29
C VAL A 64 -9.22 -27.68 9.17
N VAL A 65 -10.16 -26.91 8.63
CA VAL A 65 -10.90 -25.88 9.36
C VAL A 65 -12.26 -26.43 9.77
N VAL A 66 -12.60 -26.25 11.04
CA VAL A 66 -13.82 -26.82 11.65
C VAL A 66 -14.72 -25.74 12.23
N ALA A 67 -15.99 -26.05 12.34
CA ALA A 67 -16.98 -25.18 12.97
C ALA A 67 -16.67 -25.00 14.46
N PRO A 68 -16.58 -23.75 14.95
CA PRO A 68 -16.23 -23.47 16.33
C PRO A 68 -17.32 -23.85 17.33
N ASP A 69 -18.56 -23.83 16.88
CA ASP A 69 -19.75 -24.15 17.70
C ASP A 69 -20.87 -24.66 16.78
N ASP A 70 -21.97 -25.14 17.37
CA ASP A 70 -23.18 -25.41 16.62
C ASP A 70 -23.74 -24.16 15.98
N CYS A 71 -23.90 -24.15 14.67
CA CYS A 71 -24.22 -22.96 13.92
C CYS A 71 -25.10 -23.25 12.69
N VAL A 72 -25.53 -22.16 12.06
CA VAL A 72 -26.31 -22.19 10.82
C VAL A 72 -25.57 -21.36 9.79
N VAL A 73 -25.41 -21.88 8.59
CA VAL A 73 -24.77 -21.15 7.47
C VAL A 73 -25.65 -19.96 7.10
N THR A 74 -25.04 -18.75 7.09
CA THR A 74 -25.71 -17.52 6.69
C THR A 74 -25.29 -17.03 5.31
N SER A 75 -24.05 -17.31 4.93
CA SER A 75 -23.51 -16.93 3.62
C SER A 75 -22.32 -17.82 3.25
N VAL A 76 -22.12 -17.99 1.98
CA VAL A 76 -20.88 -18.54 1.41
C VAL A 76 -20.43 -17.56 0.34
N GLY A 77 -19.20 -17.11 0.46
CA GLY A 77 -18.57 -16.21 -0.49
C GLY A 77 -17.31 -16.81 -1.05
N TRP A 78 -16.88 -16.27 -2.16
CA TRP A 78 -15.58 -16.56 -2.69
C TRP A 78 -14.97 -15.32 -3.34
N SER A 79 -13.68 -15.19 -3.26
CA SER A 79 -12.94 -14.17 -3.93
C SER A 79 -11.77 -14.81 -4.65
N TYR A 80 -11.51 -14.31 -5.83
CA TYR A 80 -10.31 -14.63 -6.56
C TYR A 80 -9.41 -13.41 -6.48
N SER A 81 -8.33 -13.52 -5.75
CA SER A 81 -7.38 -12.44 -5.64
C SER A 81 -5.97 -13.00 -5.53
N LEU A 82 -5.23 -12.83 -6.60
CA LEU A 82 -3.77 -12.97 -6.59
C LEU A 82 -3.09 -11.64 -6.33
N SER A 83 -3.87 -10.57 -6.28
CA SER A 83 -3.43 -9.20 -6.01
C SER A 83 -3.99 -8.69 -4.71
N LEU A 84 -3.18 -7.93 -4.03
CA LEU A 84 -3.46 -7.32 -2.75
C LEU A 84 -4.54 -6.23 -2.80
N SER A 85 -4.96 -5.77 -3.96
CA SER A 85 -5.83 -4.59 -4.11
C SER A 85 -7.15 -4.84 -4.82
N SER A 86 -7.36 -5.98 -5.46
CA SER A 86 -8.60 -6.27 -6.17
C SER A 86 -9.14 -7.65 -5.79
N SER A 87 -10.13 -7.68 -4.94
CA SER A 87 -10.97 -8.86 -4.79
C SER A 87 -12.18 -8.70 -5.71
N THR A 88 -12.28 -9.51 -6.73
CA THR A 88 -13.56 -9.78 -7.37
C THR A 88 -14.25 -10.86 -6.55
N GLY A 89 -15.22 -10.47 -5.75
CA GLY A 89 -15.99 -11.41 -4.93
C GLY A 89 -17.44 -11.41 -5.35
N SER A 90 -18.10 -12.56 -5.28
CA SER A 90 -19.54 -12.65 -5.25
C SER A 90 -19.99 -13.50 -4.09
N SER A 91 -21.06 -13.10 -3.42
CA SER A 91 -21.77 -13.96 -2.50
C SER A 91 -22.69 -14.90 -3.29
N ILE A 92 -22.69 -16.18 -2.97
CA ILE A 92 -23.56 -17.17 -3.59
C ILE A 92 -24.82 -17.27 -2.73
N GLU A 93 -25.98 -16.99 -3.35
CA GLU A 93 -27.26 -17.19 -2.70
C GLU A 93 -27.62 -18.68 -2.64
N ALA A 94 -28.52 -19.03 -1.72
CA ALA A 94 -28.95 -20.40 -1.50
C ALA A 94 -29.46 -21.08 -2.78
N GLY A 95 -28.75 -22.13 -3.23
CA GLY A 95 -29.16 -22.96 -4.36
C GLY A 95 -28.30 -22.88 -5.62
N GLU A 96 -27.31 -22.03 -5.64
CA GLU A 96 -26.35 -21.97 -6.76
C GLU A 96 -25.20 -22.98 -6.56
N ASP A 97 -24.81 -23.61 -7.67
CA ASP A 97 -23.67 -24.53 -7.71
C ASP A 97 -22.36 -23.73 -7.67
N PHE A 98 -21.64 -23.91 -6.59
CA PHE A 98 -20.39 -23.21 -6.31
C PHE A 98 -19.30 -23.47 -7.37
N ASP A 99 -19.16 -24.74 -7.77
CA ASP A 99 -18.13 -25.12 -8.74
C ASP A 99 -18.42 -24.57 -10.15
N THR A 100 -19.68 -24.50 -10.53
CA THR A 100 -20.11 -23.91 -11.80
C THR A 100 -19.84 -22.41 -11.84
N ARG A 101 -20.11 -21.69 -10.75
CA ARG A 101 -19.84 -20.23 -10.69
C ARG A 101 -18.35 -19.90 -10.65
N ALA A 102 -17.55 -20.66 -9.92
CA ALA A 102 -16.12 -20.51 -9.93
C ALA A 102 -15.53 -20.74 -11.35
N LYS A 103 -16.09 -21.73 -12.06
CA LYS A 103 -15.73 -22.01 -13.45
C LYS A 103 -16.18 -20.91 -14.41
N ASP A 104 -17.43 -20.42 -14.28
CA ASP A 104 -17.95 -19.37 -15.14
C ASP A 104 -17.17 -18.06 -14.98
N MET A 105 -16.66 -17.79 -13.78
CA MET A 105 -15.82 -16.62 -13.55
C MET A 105 -14.39 -16.82 -14.07
N ALA A 106 -13.86 -18.05 -13.96
CA ALA A 106 -12.59 -18.41 -14.58
C ALA A 106 -12.66 -18.30 -16.11
N ASP A 107 -13.74 -18.75 -16.70
CA ASP A 107 -14.01 -18.67 -18.13
C ASP A 107 -14.21 -17.20 -18.57
N GLY A 108 -14.82 -16.37 -17.71
CA GLY A 108 -14.97 -14.92 -17.93
C GLY A 108 -13.67 -14.13 -17.86
N ILE A 109 -12.68 -14.62 -17.15
CA ILE A 109 -11.30 -14.07 -17.11
C ILE A 109 -10.46 -14.65 -18.27
N GLY A 110 -10.94 -15.70 -18.96
CA GLY A 110 -10.27 -16.28 -20.11
C GLY A 110 -9.12 -17.23 -19.84
N GLN A 111 -8.96 -17.71 -18.59
CA GLN A 111 -7.93 -18.65 -18.18
C GLN A 111 -8.44 -19.59 -17.09
N GLY A 112 -7.91 -20.81 -17.05
CA GLY A 112 -8.17 -21.76 -15.96
C GLY A 112 -7.63 -21.21 -14.64
N VAL A 113 -8.51 -20.99 -13.68
CA VAL A 113 -8.13 -20.52 -12.33
C VAL A 113 -7.42 -21.64 -11.60
N ASP A 114 -6.20 -21.44 -11.15
CA ASP A 114 -5.58 -22.38 -10.22
C ASP A 114 -6.35 -22.36 -8.88
N PRO A 115 -6.92 -23.48 -8.45
CA PRO A 115 -7.71 -23.54 -7.21
C PRO A 115 -6.97 -23.06 -5.96
N LYS A 116 -5.64 -23.03 -5.97
CA LYS A 116 -4.83 -22.51 -4.86
C LYS A 116 -5.06 -21.03 -4.58
N TYR A 117 -5.54 -20.29 -5.59
CA TYR A 117 -5.77 -18.84 -5.51
C TYR A 117 -7.23 -18.45 -5.26
N VAL A 118 -8.12 -19.43 -5.12
CA VAL A 118 -9.50 -19.17 -4.77
C VAL A 118 -9.63 -19.11 -3.26
N ASN A 119 -10.00 -17.96 -2.75
CA ASN A 119 -10.29 -17.74 -1.34
C ASN A 119 -11.79 -17.88 -1.10
N HIS A 120 -12.18 -18.89 -0.36
CA HIS A 120 -13.56 -19.05 0.08
C HIS A 120 -13.77 -18.44 1.45
N SER A 121 -15.00 -17.97 1.69
CA SER A 121 -15.44 -17.48 2.97
C SER A 121 -16.78 -18.08 3.35
N ILE A 122 -17.02 -18.24 4.64
CA ILE A 122 -18.27 -18.75 5.18
C ILE A 122 -18.74 -17.90 6.36
N GLY A 123 -20.00 -17.50 6.32
CA GLY A 123 -20.68 -16.84 7.42
C GLY A 123 -21.52 -17.88 8.19
N LEU A 124 -21.39 -17.88 9.51
CA LEU A 124 -22.01 -18.85 10.42
C LEU A 124 -22.73 -18.11 11.56
N LYS A 125 -23.99 -18.40 11.80
CA LYS A 125 -24.72 -17.83 12.93
C LYS A 125 -24.80 -18.85 14.05
N VAL A 126 -24.31 -18.51 15.22
CA VAL A 126 -24.38 -19.35 16.44
C VAL A 126 -25.64 -19.08 17.24
N ALA A 127 -25.94 -20.00 18.16
CA ALA A 127 -27.21 -19.99 18.94
C ALA A 127 -27.37 -18.76 19.82
N ASP A 128 -26.30 -18.14 20.29
CA ASP A 128 -26.30 -16.91 21.09
C ASP A 128 -26.60 -15.64 20.28
N GLY A 129 -26.69 -15.76 18.94
CA GLY A 129 -27.06 -14.70 18.03
C GLY A 129 -25.88 -13.97 17.41
N ARG A 130 -24.63 -14.32 17.76
CA ARG A 130 -23.43 -13.85 17.09
C ARG A 130 -23.31 -14.47 15.70
N THR A 131 -22.60 -13.77 14.81
CA THR A 131 -22.23 -14.27 13.49
C THR A 131 -20.71 -14.36 13.40
N ILE A 132 -20.23 -15.52 12.98
CA ILE A 132 -18.82 -15.79 12.71
C ILE A 132 -18.62 -15.68 11.20
N TYR A 133 -17.53 -15.05 10.79
CA TYR A 133 -17.11 -15.04 9.40
C TYR A 133 -15.68 -15.58 9.33
N ILE A 134 -15.48 -16.60 8.51
CA ILE A 134 -14.17 -17.24 8.31
C ILE A 134 -13.83 -17.13 6.83
N SER A 135 -12.64 -16.65 6.53
CA SER A 135 -12.10 -16.63 5.16
C SER A 135 -10.66 -17.18 5.14
N GLY A 136 -10.08 -17.36 3.96
CA GLY A 136 -8.82 -18.08 3.82
C GLY A 136 -9.00 -19.59 3.61
N LEU A 137 -10.16 -20.00 3.11
CA LEU A 137 -10.55 -21.39 2.98
C LEU A 137 -10.53 -21.86 1.52
N CYS A 138 -10.36 -23.17 1.34
CA CYS A 138 -10.89 -23.91 0.22
C CYS A 138 -12.04 -24.78 0.72
N ILE A 139 -13.24 -24.50 0.28
CA ILE A 139 -14.43 -25.26 0.65
C ILE A 139 -14.61 -26.40 -0.34
N GLY A 140 -14.54 -27.66 0.14
CA GLY A 140 -14.60 -28.86 -0.70
C GLY A 140 -16.02 -29.40 -0.96
N ARG A 141 -17.07 -28.73 -0.45
CA ARG A 141 -18.46 -29.07 -0.69
C ARG A 141 -19.35 -27.85 -0.76
N ALA A 142 -20.48 -27.96 -1.41
CA ALA A 142 -21.49 -26.91 -1.41
C ALA A 142 -22.20 -26.84 -0.05
N PHE A 143 -22.20 -25.66 0.57
CA PHE A 143 -23.05 -25.35 1.72
C PHE A 143 -24.30 -24.59 1.26
N LYS A 144 -25.39 -24.78 1.97
CA LYS A 144 -26.64 -24.05 1.72
C LYS A 144 -26.93 -23.08 2.84
N THR A 145 -27.33 -21.87 2.50
CA THR A 145 -27.84 -20.93 3.50
C THR A 145 -29.01 -21.57 4.28
N GLY A 146 -28.95 -21.51 5.61
CA GLY A 146 -29.90 -22.21 6.51
C GLY A 146 -29.47 -23.62 6.88
N GLU A 147 -28.40 -24.16 6.33
CA GLU A 147 -27.86 -25.48 6.72
C GLU A 147 -27.32 -25.45 8.15
N SER A 148 -27.67 -26.45 8.94
CA SER A 148 -27.15 -26.63 10.30
C SER A 148 -25.84 -27.39 10.27
N ILE A 149 -24.86 -26.84 10.95
CA ILE A 149 -23.50 -27.37 11.08
C ILE A 149 -23.25 -27.63 12.57
N SER A 150 -22.72 -28.79 12.89
CA SER A 150 -22.37 -29.12 14.27
C SER A 150 -20.96 -28.67 14.61
N ARG A 151 -20.73 -28.37 15.88
CA ARG A 151 -19.39 -28.08 16.40
C ARG A 151 -18.41 -29.18 16.00
N GLY A 152 -17.27 -28.78 15.41
CA GLY A 152 -16.24 -29.69 14.94
C GLY A 152 -16.43 -30.23 13.52
N ASP A 153 -17.58 -29.98 12.88
CA ASP A 153 -17.78 -30.34 11.47
C ASP A 153 -16.79 -29.59 10.57
N THR A 154 -16.31 -30.27 9.55
CA THR A 154 -15.38 -29.68 8.60
C THR A 154 -16.04 -28.59 7.73
N LEU A 155 -15.49 -27.38 7.75
CA LEU A 155 -15.89 -26.25 6.92
C LEU A 155 -15.10 -26.19 5.64
N GLY A 156 -13.82 -26.53 5.68
CA GLY A 156 -12.92 -26.47 4.56
C GLY A 156 -11.47 -26.75 4.95
N ARG A 157 -10.56 -26.28 4.13
CA ARG A 157 -9.11 -26.42 4.36
C ARG A 157 -8.42 -25.09 4.14
N VAL A 158 -7.34 -24.83 4.88
CA VAL A 158 -6.52 -23.64 4.71
C VAL A 158 -5.85 -23.70 3.34
N ARG A 159 -6.05 -22.66 2.53
CA ARG A 159 -5.49 -22.57 1.17
C ARG A 159 -4.83 -21.23 0.87
N TYR A 160 -5.32 -20.19 1.47
CA TYR A 160 -4.98 -18.84 1.12
C TYR A 160 -3.96 -18.25 2.09
N SER A 161 -3.00 -17.52 1.57
CA SER A 161 -2.13 -16.67 2.36
C SER A 161 -2.64 -15.23 2.27
N TYR A 162 -2.99 -14.67 3.41
CA TYR A 162 -3.48 -13.29 3.44
C TYR A 162 -2.38 -12.28 3.14
N ARG A 163 -2.78 -11.20 2.54
CA ARG A 163 -2.05 -10.08 1.95
C ARG A 163 -0.76 -9.62 2.65
N MET A 164 -0.72 -9.65 3.97
CA MET A 164 0.42 -9.18 4.76
C MET A 164 1.06 -10.31 5.55
N ILE A 165 0.65 -11.54 5.27
CA ILE A 165 1.01 -12.72 6.00
C ILE A 165 1.57 -13.71 4.99
N GLU A 166 2.86 -13.99 5.07
CA GLU A 166 3.53 -14.94 4.18
C GLU A 166 3.10 -16.38 4.44
N GLU A 167 2.56 -16.65 5.63
CA GLU A 167 2.10 -17.97 6.04
C GLU A 167 0.65 -18.25 5.64
N PRO A 168 0.32 -19.47 5.23
CA PRO A 168 -1.08 -19.87 5.03
C PRO A 168 -1.88 -19.64 6.32
N SER A 169 -3.02 -18.99 6.21
CA SER A 169 -3.77 -18.54 7.38
C SER A 169 -5.25 -18.40 7.09
N ILE A 170 -6.04 -18.42 8.14
CA ILE A 170 -7.44 -18.01 8.09
C ILE A 170 -7.64 -16.68 8.81
N MET A 171 -8.58 -15.89 8.31
CA MET A 171 -9.13 -14.73 9.02
C MET A 171 -10.43 -15.14 9.69
N PHE A 172 -10.57 -14.79 10.96
CA PHE A 172 -11.71 -15.15 11.79
C PHE A 172 -12.28 -13.88 12.43
N SER A 173 -13.50 -13.55 12.05
CA SER A 173 -14.21 -12.36 12.53
C SER A 173 -15.46 -12.74 13.28
N VAL A 174 -15.84 -11.93 14.26
CA VAL A 174 -17.08 -12.11 15.02
C VAL A 174 -17.88 -10.81 15.02
N SER A 175 -19.18 -10.94 14.77
CA SER A 175 -20.12 -9.85 14.91
C SER A 175 -21.20 -10.21 15.93
N ALA A 176 -21.47 -9.30 16.85
CA ALA A 176 -22.57 -9.39 17.78
C ALA A 176 -23.92 -9.23 17.07
N ARG A 177 -25.00 -9.49 17.79
CA ARG A 177 -26.36 -9.30 17.29
C ARG A 177 -26.57 -7.85 16.80
N GLY A 178 -27.03 -7.71 15.57
CA GLY A 178 -27.21 -6.41 14.92
C GLY A 178 -25.99 -5.91 14.13
N GLY A 179 -25.01 -6.79 13.84
CA GLY A 179 -23.89 -6.50 12.97
C GLY A 179 -22.76 -5.68 13.61
N LYS A 180 -22.81 -5.50 14.93
CA LYS A 180 -21.72 -4.83 15.66
C LYS A 180 -20.50 -5.74 15.75
N VAL A 181 -19.33 -5.19 15.54
CA VAL A 181 -18.05 -5.92 15.72
C VAL A 181 -17.94 -6.39 17.16
N ASP A 182 -17.54 -7.65 17.35
CA ASP A 182 -17.35 -8.29 18.65
C ASP A 182 -15.96 -8.91 18.74
N ASP A 183 -15.51 -9.21 19.95
CA ASP A 183 -14.20 -9.79 20.19
C ASP A 183 -14.13 -11.26 19.75
N PRO A 184 -13.30 -11.62 18.77
CA PRO A 184 -13.18 -13.01 18.32
C PRO A 184 -12.39 -13.91 19.27
N MET A 185 -11.71 -13.38 20.31
CA MET A 185 -10.88 -14.14 21.23
C MET A 185 -11.66 -14.64 22.47
N THR A 186 -12.53 -13.82 23.00
CA THR A 186 -13.30 -14.12 24.21
C THR A 186 -14.08 -15.44 24.14
N PRO A 187 -14.70 -15.83 23.01
CA PRO A 187 -15.43 -17.09 22.90
C PRO A 187 -14.56 -18.32 23.09
N PHE A 188 -13.26 -18.22 22.80
CA PHE A 188 -12.29 -19.29 23.05
C PHE A 188 -11.72 -19.28 24.49
N GLY A 189 -12.13 -18.32 25.32
CA GLY A 189 -11.61 -18.13 26.67
C GLY A 189 -10.22 -17.48 26.71
N LEU A 190 -9.81 -16.85 25.63
CA LEU A 190 -8.53 -16.14 25.54
C LEU A 190 -8.66 -14.73 26.12
N LYS A 191 -7.57 -14.23 26.71
CA LYS A 191 -7.52 -12.86 27.22
C LYS A 191 -7.34 -11.89 26.04
N THR A 192 -8.09 -10.80 26.07
CA THR A 192 -8.05 -9.75 25.08
C THR A 192 -8.00 -8.38 25.73
N SER A 193 -7.41 -7.42 25.03
CA SER A 193 -7.54 -5.99 25.31
C SER A 193 -8.47 -5.29 24.31
N PHE A 194 -9.21 -6.07 23.53
CA PHE A 194 -10.13 -5.56 22.53
C PHE A 194 -11.25 -4.72 23.19
N ILE A 195 -11.49 -3.56 22.61
CA ILE A 195 -12.62 -2.70 22.91
C ILE A 195 -13.41 -2.52 21.62
N SER A 196 -14.71 -2.79 21.65
CA SER A 196 -15.54 -2.64 20.47
C SER A 196 -15.47 -1.20 19.91
N PRO A 197 -15.32 -1.02 18.59
CA PRO A 197 -15.31 0.32 17.98
C PRO A 197 -16.51 1.18 18.35
N GLN A 198 -17.66 0.52 18.57
CA GLN A 198 -18.90 1.20 18.93
C GLN A 198 -18.88 1.74 20.39
N GLU A 199 -17.98 1.24 21.21
CA GLU A 199 -17.81 1.68 22.61
C GLU A 199 -16.75 2.77 22.76
N LEU A 200 -15.94 2.99 21.72
CA LEU A 200 -14.90 3.99 21.73
C LEU A 200 -15.51 5.38 21.47
N LYS A 201 -15.28 6.27 22.42
CA LYS A 201 -15.59 7.68 22.18
C LYS A 201 -14.53 8.28 21.25
N PRO A 202 -14.94 9.01 20.21
CA PRO A 202 -14.00 9.74 19.38
C PRO A 202 -13.14 10.69 20.23
N VAL A 203 -11.86 10.78 19.94
CA VAL A 203 -11.00 11.82 20.50
C VAL A 203 -11.33 13.11 19.75
N THR A 204 -11.85 14.10 20.47
CA THR A 204 -12.23 15.39 19.88
C THR A 204 -11.19 16.47 20.13
N GLU A 205 -10.45 16.34 21.22
CA GLU A 205 -9.41 17.27 21.66
C GLU A 205 -8.37 16.56 22.53
N LEU A 206 -7.21 17.14 22.66
CA LEU A 206 -6.12 16.69 23.53
C LEU A 206 -5.76 17.81 24.51
N THR A 207 -5.51 17.47 25.77
CA THR A 207 -4.87 18.44 26.69
C THR A 207 -3.43 18.72 26.24
N VAL A 208 -2.81 19.75 26.81
CA VAL A 208 -1.41 20.09 26.50
C VAL A 208 -0.51 18.91 26.82
N GLU A 209 -0.70 18.26 27.97
CA GLU A 209 0.09 17.11 28.41
C GLU A 209 -0.09 15.91 27.44
N GLN A 210 -1.32 15.62 27.04
CA GLN A 210 -1.63 14.54 26.09
C GLN A 210 -1.02 14.78 24.71
N ALA A 211 -1.13 16.01 24.20
CA ALA A 211 -0.52 16.36 22.92
C ALA A 211 1.01 16.32 22.98
N HIS A 212 1.63 16.76 24.09
CA HIS A 212 3.07 16.68 24.29
C HIS A 212 3.56 15.24 24.38
N GLU A 213 2.83 14.35 25.08
CA GLU A 213 3.14 12.94 25.16
C GLU A 213 3.07 12.27 23.77
N ASP A 214 2.03 12.55 22.98
CA ASP A 214 1.89 12.02 21.63
C ASP A 214 3.01 12.51 20.70
N ILE A 215 3.42 13.79 20.82
CA ILE A 215 4.55 14.33 20.06
C ILE A 215 5.86 13.61 20.47
N ASP A 216 6.08 13.38 21.76
CA ASP A 216 7.26 12.68 22.24
C ASP A 216 7.32 11.25 21.70
N VAL A 217 6.24 10.47 21.84
CA VAL A 217 6.15 9.10 21.33
C VAL A 217 6.37 9.05 19.80
N MET A 218 5.77 9.99 19.08
CA MET A 218 5.95 10.08 17.63
C MET A 218 7.41 10.30 17.22
N ILE A 219 8.06 11.28 17.81
CA ILE A 219 9.45 11.62 17.46
C ILE A 219 10.42 10.51 17.92
N ASP A 220 10.19 9.94 19.11
CA ASP A 220 10.99 8.80 19.60
C ASP A 220 10.86 7.60 18.65
N ALA A 221 9.66 7.33 18.13
CA ALA A 221 9.44 6.25 17.18
C ALA A 221 10.25 6.42 15.88
N PHE A 222 10.37 7.65 15.36
CA PHE A 222 11.22 7.90 14.19
C PHE A 222 12.71 7.73 14.52
N ILE A 223 13.16 8.21 15.68
CA ILE A 223 14.56 8.03 16.13
C ILE A 223 14.88 6.54 16.29
N ASP A 224 13.95 5.79 16.83
CA ASP A 224 14.14 4.38 17.16
C ASP A 224 14.05 3.45 15.95
N CYS A 225 13.14 3.73 15.02
CA CYS A 225 12.71 2.74 14.02
C CYS A 225 13.12 3.10 12.59
N TYR A 226 13.28 4.40 12.28
CA TYR A 226 13.42 4.82 10.89
C TYR A 226 14.87 4.67 10.38
N PRO A 227 15.13 3.86 9.33
CA PRO A 227 16.48 3.43 8.95
C PRO A 227 17.30 4.49 8.18
N SER A 228 16.69 5.59 7.78
CA SER A 228 17.32 6.64 6.98
C SER A 228 17.26 8.02 7.63
N LEU A 229 17.05 8.07 8.94
CA LEU A 229 16.83 9.34 9.64
C LEU A 229 17.98 10.30 9.43
N ASP A 230 19.21 9.84 9.64
CA ASP A 230 20.41 10.68 9.55
C ASP A 230 20.74 11.12 8.11
N ASP A 231 20.16 10.49 7.08
CA ASP A 231 20.25 10.93 5.68
C ASP A 231 19.34 12.13 5.38
N LEU A 232 18.27 12.29 6.15
CA LEU A 232 17.19 13.25 5.86
C LEU A 232 17.22 14.46 6.79
N ILE A 233 17.44 14.20 8.07
CA ILE A 233 17.41 15.23 9.11
C ILE A 233 18.36 14.82 10.25
N SER A 234 19.15 15.75 10.75
CA SER A 234 19.98 15.48 11.92
C SER A 234 19.11 15.29 13.17
N ARG A 235 19.59 14.48 14.10
CA ARG A 235 18.91 14.27 15.39
C ARG A 235 18.72 15.57 16.16
N GLU A 236 19.67 16.51 16.03
CA GLU A 236 19.57 17.84 16.64
C GLU A 236 18.44 18.67 16.04
N GLU A 237 18.28 18.66 14.74
CA GLU A 237 17.18 19.36 14.04
C GLU A 237 15.83 18.74 14.38
N LEU A 238 15.76 17.41 14.47
CA LEU A 238 14.53 16.70 14.84
C LEU A 238 14.13 17.01 16.30
N GLU A 239 15.11 17.05 17.22
CA GLU A 239 14.87 17.44 18.60
C GLU A 239 14.45 18.91 18.73
N LYS A 240 15.06 19.80 17.96
CA LYS A 240 14.63 21.19 17.86
C LYS A 240 13.18 21.28 17.36
N TYR A 241 12.83 20.53 16.31
CA TYR A 241 11.46 20.45 15.81
C TYR A 241 10.49 19.95 16.88
N ARG A 242 10.86 18.92 17.66
CA ARG A 242 10.10 18.44 18.83
C ARG A 242 9.78 19.57 19.80
N GLN A 243 10.81 20.30 20.23
CA GLN A 243 10.66 21.37 21.21
C GLN A 243 9.80 22.54 20.67
N GLU A 244 10.03 22.95 19.43
CA GLU A 244 9.23 24.00 18.76
C GLU A 244 7.77 23.57 18.61
N THR A 245 7.53 22.31 18.25
CA THR A 245 6.17 21.77 18.10
C THR A 245 5.44 21.71 19.45
N LYS A 246 6.10 21.21 20.50
CA LYS A 246 5.52 21.22 21.86
C LYS A 246 5.26 22.64 22.34
N ALA A 247 6.18 23.58 22.12
CA ALA A 247 6.00 24.98 22.50
C ALA A 247 4.84 25.68 21.76
N SER A 248 4.44 25.17 20.61
CA SER A 248 3.26 25.68 19.88
C SER A 248 1.93 25.24 20.46
N VAL A 249 1.91 24.20 21.31
CA VAL A 249 0.71 23.67 21.97
C VAL A 249 0.67 24.15 23.42
N THR A 250 0.02 25.26 23.65
CA THR A 250 -0.05 25.94 25.00
C THR A 250 -1.41 25.83 25.66
N GLU A 251 -2.40 25.30 24.96
CA GLU A 251 -3.77 25.09 25.42
C GLU A 251 -4.32 23.76 24.87
N THR A 252 -5.47 23.33 25.37
CA THR A 252 -6.17 22.15 24.79
C THR A 252 -6.34 22.34 23.31
N ILE A 253 -5.88 21.34 22.54
CA ILE A 253 -5.86 21.38 21.07
C ILE A 253 -6.94 20.49 20.47
N PRO A 254 -7.83 21.02 19.61
CA PRO A 254 -8.75 20.18 18.83
C PRO A 254 -8.02 19.19 17.95
N ILE A 255 -8.57 17.98 17.77
CA ILE A 255 -7.91 16.89 17.03
C ILE A 255 -7.60 17.25 15.58
N ASN A 256 -8.43 18.07 14.95
CA ASN A 256 -8.19 18.56 13.59
C ASN A 256 -7.00 19.54 13.49
N LYS A 257 -6.71 20.29 14.54
CA LYS A 257 -5.47 21.09 14.64
C LYS A 257 -4.25 20.20 14.91
N PHE A 258 -4.41 19.17 15.75
CA PHE A 258 -3.35 18.20 15.98
C PHE A 258 -2.98 17.46 14.69
N ARG A 259 -3.94 17.23 13.81
CA ARG A 259 -3.70 16.71 12.45
C ARG A 259 -2.70 17.56 11.67
N ALA A 260 -2.75 18.90 11.77
CA ALA A 260 -1.77 19.75 11.09
C ALA A 260 -0.32 19.50 11.57
N ILE A 261 -0.15 19.15 12.86
CA ILE A 261 1.15 18.74 13.42
C ILE A 261 1.60 17.42 12.75
N MET A 262 0.70 16.46 12.60
CA MET A 262 1.01 15.17 11.95
C MET A 262 1.42 15.37 10.49
N GLU A 263 0.69 16.19 9.73
CA GLU A 263 1.01 16.48 8.32
C GLU A 263 2.39 17.16 8.17
N ARG A 264 2.68 18.12 9.05
CA ARG A 264 3.99 18.78 9.05
C ARG A 264 5.12 17.83 9.38
N THR A 265 4.92 16.93 10.33
CA THR A 265 5.92 15.90 10.68
C THR A 265 6.14 14.94 9.52
N ASN A 266 5.06 14.50 8.87
CA ASN A 266 5.15 13.66 7.68
C ASN A 266 5.92 14.34 6.53
N ALA A 267 5.67 15.63 6.32
CA ALA A 267 6.40 16.41 5.31
C ALA A 267 7.88 16.61 5.65
N LEU A 268 8.21 16.74 6.96
CA LEU A 268 9.58 16.91 7.44
C LEU A 268 10.45 15.66 7.16
N LEU A 269 9.85 14.48 7.24
CA LEU A 269 10.57 13.21 7.03
C LEU A 269 10.93 12.95 5.58
N HIS A 270 10.34 13.69 4.63
CA HIS A 270 10.66 13.55 3.21
C HIS A 270 10.74 12.09 2.73
N ASP A 271 9.70 11.31 3.04
CA ASP A 271 9.64 9.89 2.70
C ASP A 271 8.32 9.54 2.04
N SER A 272 8.39 8.79 0.93
CA SER A 272 7.21 8.37 0.17
C SER A 272 6.45 7.19 0.78
N HIS A 273 7.02 6.52 1.78
CA HIS A 273 6.46 5.35 2.44
C HIS A 273 6.07 5.58 3.90
N VAL A 274 6.50 6.68 4.53
CA VAL A 274 5.98 7.08 5.84
C VAL A 274 4.57 7.60 5.68
N ALA A 275 3.64 7.05 6.43
CA ALA A 275 2.25 7.45 6.42
C ALA A 275 1.67 7.42 7.84
N TYR A 276 0.52 8.04 8.02
CA TYR A 276 -0.23 7.90 9.26
C TYR A 276 -1.73 7.82 8.95
N TRP A 277 -2.47 7.19 9.83
CA TRP A 277 -3.90 7.04 9.73
C TRP A 277 -4.57 7.03 11.11
N GLY A 278 -5.87 6.91 11.11
CA GLY A 278 -6.61 6.79 12.37
C GLY A 278 -6.85 8.12 13.08
N ILE A 279 -6.72 9.25 12.39
CA ILE A 279 -7.17 10.51 12.99
C ILE A 279 -8.68 10.43 13.16
N PRO A 280 -9.16 10.46 14.41
CA PRO A 280 -10.59 10.50 14.64
C PRO A 280 -11.15 11.77 14.01
N MET A 281 -12.00 11.61 13.01
CA MET A 281 -12.74 12.74 12.45
C MET A 281 -13.80 13.12 13.48
N SER A 282 -13.48 14.11 14.33
CA SER A 282 -14.46 14.67 15.25
C SER A 282 -15.31 15.69 14.53
N GLY A 283 -16.57 15.38 14.37
CA GLY A 283 -17.52 16.26 13.74
C GLY A 283 -17.75 15.99 12.25
N GLU A 284 -18.59 16.80 11.65
CA GLU A 284 -18.91 16.70 10.24
C GLU A 284 -17.73 17.17 9.40
N GLN A 285 -17.17 16.28 8.56
CA GLN A 285 -16.13 16.67 7.63
C GLN A 285 -16.74 17.60 6.56
N ARG A 286 -16.15 18.78 6.44
CA ARG A 286 -16.58 19.77 5.46
C ARG A 286 -15.60 19.84 4.31
N TYR A 287 -16.12 20.04 3.12
CA TYR A 287 -15.39 20.15 1.86
C TYR A 287 -15.73 21.47 1.19
N TRP A 288 -14.80 22.00 0.43
CA TRP A 288 -15.06 23.17 -0.39
C TRP A 288 -15.72 22.76 -1.71
N ASP A 289 -16.53 23.66 -2.25
CA ASP A 289 -17.20 23.47 -3.54
C ASP A 289 -16.21 23.40 -4.72
N VAL A 290 -15.03 24.00 -4.55
CA VAL A 290 -13.96 24.00 -5.55
C VAL A 290 -12.64 23.69 -4.89
N TYR A 291 -11.73 23.11 -5.68
CA TYR A 291 -10.38 22.80 -5.22
C TYR A 291 -9.36 23.51 -6.07
N ILE A 292 -8.39 24.11 -5.44
CA ILE A 292 -7.36 24.95 -6.01
C ILE A 292 -6.07 24.17 -6.06
N GLY A 293 -5.39 24.17 -7.19
CA GLY A 293 -4.13 23.48 -7.39
C GLY A 293 -3.22 24.22 -8.35
N ARG A 294 -1.97 23.81 -8.36
CA ARG A 294 -0.98 24.34 -9.28
C ARG A 294 -1.01 23.59 -10.61
N VAL A 295 -0.95 24.32 -11.71
CA VAL A 295 -0.82 23.79 -13.06
C VAL A 295 0.26 24.60 -13.76
N GLY A 296 1.47 24.05 -13.87
CA GLY A 296 2.63 24.81 -14.32
C GLY A 296 2.93 26.00 -13.40
N ASP A 297 2.99 27.19 -13.95
CA ASP A 297 3.18 28.44 -13.19
C ASP A 297 1.89 29.07 -12.68
N ASP A 298 0.74 28.52 -13.05
CA ASP A 298 -0.57 29.04 -12.67
C ASP A 298 -1.16 28.31 -11.47
N VAL A 299 -1.93 29.06 -10.68
CA VAL A 299 -2.84 28.50 -9.68
C VAL A 299 -4.24 28.56 -10.24
N ARG A 300 -4.92 27.41 -10.32
CA ARG A 300 -6.23 27.28 -10.96
C ARG A 300 -7.21 26.45 -10.16
N ILE A 301 -8.50 26.59 -10.45
CA ILE A 301 -9.50 25.65 -9.97
C ILE A 301 -9.31 24.33 -10.76
N VAL A 302 -8.88 23.27 -10.07
CA VAL A 302 -8.57 21.97 -10.67
C VAL A 302 -9.70 20.95 -10.54
N LEU A 303 -10.57 21.12 -9.54
CA LEU A 303 -11.79 20.35 -9.36
C LEU A 303 -12.93 21.25 -8.94
N ALA A 304 -14.14 20.87 -9.31
CA ALA A 304 -15.37 21.53 -8.87
C ALA A 304 -16.45 20.49 -8.55
N MET A 305 -17.30 20.78 -7.59
CA MET A 305 -18.52 20.02 -7.34
C MET A 305 -19.63 20.41 -8.33
N ASP A 306 -20.66 19.58 -8.38
CA ASP A 306 -21.85 19.85 -9.23
C ASP A 306 -22.40 21.26 -8.92
N GLY A 307 -22.55 22.05 -9.97
CA GLY A 307 -23.02 23.45 -9.87
C GLY A 307 -21.91 24.50 -9.82
N PHE A 308 -20.63 24.05 -9.74
CA PHE A 308 -19.47 24.95 -9.74
C PHE A 308 -18.54 24.72 -10.95
N GLU A 309 -19.00 23.97 -11.95
CA GLU A 309 -18.21 23.60 -13.13
C GLU A 309 -17.75 24.80 -13.97
N GLU A 310 -18.47 25.90 -13.90
CA GLU A 310 -18.14 27.15 -14.62
C GLU A 310 -16.83 27.78 -14.11
N TYR A 311 -16.38 27.42 -12.88
CA TYR A 311 -15.13 27.89 -12.31
C TYR A 311 -13.93 27.03 -12.67
N LEU A 312 -14.13 25.86 -13.26
CA LEU A 312 -13.03 24.98 -13.67
C LEU A 312 -12.05 25.71 -14.59
N ASN A 313 -10.76 25.53 -14.33
CA ASN A 313 -9.63 26.16 -15.01
C ASN A 313 -9.47 27.67 -14.83
N ARG A 314 -10.36 28.34 -14.13
CA ARG A 314 -10.16 29.76 -13.84
C ARG A 314 -8.89 29.95 -13.03
N ARG A 315 -8.12 30.96 -13.40
CA ARG A 315 -6.88 31.32 -12.70
C ARG A 315 -7.20 32.05 -11.40
N VAL A 316 -6.66 31.54 -10.30
CA VAL A 316 -6.83 32.09 -8.96
C VAL A 316 -5.66 33.00 -8.65
N THR A 317 -5.93 34.22 -8.23
CA THR A 317 -4.92 35.22 -7.85
C THR A 317 -4.75 35.32 -6.34
N SER A 318 -5.84 35.20 -5.60
CA SER A 318 -5.79 35.22 -4.11
C SER A 318 -6.92 34.42 -3.47
N VAL A 319 -6.72 34.05 -2.21
CA VAL A 319 -7.72 33.50 -1.32
C VAL A 319 -7.74 34.33 -0.06
N ASP A 320 -8.87 34.91 0.29
CA ASP A 320 -9.02 35.90 1.38
C ASP A 320 -7.97 37.04 1.31
N GLY A 321 -7.64 37.48 0.09
CA GLY A 321 -6.63 38.52 -0.16
C GLY A 321 -5.19 38.07 -0.06
N ILE A 322 -4.91 36.80 0.27
CA ILE A 322 -3.55 36.26 0.29
C ILE A 322 -3.23 35.73 -1.11
N PRO A 323 -2.07 36.09 -1.72
CA PRO A 323 -1.69 35.57 -3.02
C PRO A 323 -1.71 34.06 -3.05
N ALA A 324 -2.43 33.47 -4.01
CA ALA A 324 -2.65 32.03 -4.11
C ALA A 324 -1.34 31.23 -4.23
N ASP A 325 -0.38 31.75 -4.98
CA ASP A 325 0.94 31.14 -5.12
C ASP A 325 1.73 31.12 -3.78
N SER A 326 1.57 32.13 -2.94
CA SER A 326 2.17 32.15 -1.61
C SER A 326 1.53 31.09 -0.69
N LEU A 327 0.22 30.93 -0.76
CA LEU A 327 -0.48 29.88 -0.01
C LEU A 327 -0.04 28.47 -0.46
N LEU A 328 0.14 28.25 -1.76
CA LEU A 328 0.63 26.97 -2.25
C LEU A 328 2.06 26.67 -1.78
N ARG A 329 2.96 27.63 -1.82
CA ARG A 329 4.32 27.46 -1.26
C ARG A 329 4.29 27.16 0.24
N MET A 330 3.45 27.84 0.98
CA MET A 330 3.27 27.56 2.42
C MET A 330 2.71 26.16 2.66
N SER A 331 1.91 25.64 1.74
CA SER A 331 1.32 24.31 1.88
C SER A 331 2.32 23.16 1.68
N ALA A 332 3.42 23.38 0.97
CA ALA A 332 4.44 22.35 0.76
C ALA A 332 4.97 21.74 2.06
N LYS A 333 4.98 22.52 3.14
CA LYS A 333 5.37 22.05 4.48
C LYS A 333 4.40 21.04 5.12
N TYR A 334 3.23 20.81 4.51
CA TYR A 334 2.23 19.81 4.94
C TYR A 334 2.11 18.64 3.96
N ILE A 335 2.88 18.66 2.88
CA ILE A 335 2.83 17.60 1.88
C ILE A 335 3.93 16.59 2.17
N GLY A 336 3.55 15.52 2.87
CA GLY A 336 4.39 14.35 3.06
C GLY A 336 4.33 13.38 1.89
N GLY A 337 5.08 12.30 2.00
CA GLY A 337 5.04 11.20 1.06
C GLY A 337 5.79 11.46 -0.25
N TYR A 338 6.76 12.35 -0.25
CA TYR A 338 7.75 12.55 -1.30
C TYR A 338 9.15 12.41 -0.71
N ASP A 339 10.07 11.83 -1.47
CA ASP A 339 11.45 11.71 -1.03
C ASP A 339 12.18 13.07 -1.09
N ALA A 340 13.29 13.17 -0.39
CA ALA A 340 13.86 14.42 0.12
C ALA A 340 13.99 15.59 -0.86
N ALA A 341 14.45 15.34 -2.07
CA ALA A 341 14.86 16.42 -2.97
C ALA A 341 13.85 16.73 -4.08
N VAL A 342 12.67 16.15 -4.03
CA VAL A 342 11.61 16.44 -5.03
C VAL A 342 11.25 17.92 -4.99
N GLU A 343 11.17 18.55 -6.14
CA GLU A 343 10.89 19.97 -6.25
C GLU A 343 9.56 20.36 -5.60
N GLU A 344 9.57 21.46 -4.85
CA GLU A 344 8.42 21.94 -4.10
C GLU A 344 7.16 22.14 -4.97
N TYR A 345 7.35 22.59 -6.22
CA TYR A 345 6.22 22.79 -7.11
C TYR A 345 5.52 21.46 -7.49
N LEU A 346 6.26 20.35 -7.60
CA LEU A 346 5.66 19.02 -7.86
C LEU A 346 4.77 18.57 -6.70
N LYS A 347 5.20 18.86 -5.47
CA LYS A 347 4.36 18.62 -4.28
C LYS A 347 3.06 19.44 -4.35
N CYS A 348 3.15 20.69 -4.78
CA CYS A 348 2.01 21.61 -4.88
C CYS A 348 1.05 21.30 -6.05
N THR A 349 1.39 20.41 -6.98
CA THR A 349 0.44 19.94 -8.02
C THR A 349 -0.59 18.97 -7.48
N GLN A 350 -0.38 18.45 -6.26
CA GLN A 350 -1.30 17.52 -5.65
C GLN A 350 -2.61 18.18 -5.21
N PHE A 351 -3.64 17.33 -5.26
CA PHE A 351 -4.99 17.66 -4.84
C PHE A 351 -5.08 17.94 -3.33
N GLY A 352 -5.80 18.98 -2.95
CA GLY A 352 -6.04 19.30 -1.54
C GLY A 352 -4.96 20.14 -0.85
N THR A 353 -3.89 20.47 -1.55
CA THR A 353 -2.72 21.17 -1.03
C THR A 353 -3.08 22.52 -0.38
N LEU A 354 -3.91 23.33 -1.02
CA LEU A 354 -4.25 24.66 -0.52
C LEU A 354 -5.04 24.60 0.79
N MET A 355 -5.84 23.57 1.00
CA MET A 355 -6.64 23.43 2.21
C MET A 355 -5.76 23.33 3.48
N TRP A 356 -4.61 22.66 3.40
CA TRP A 356 -3.69 22.53 4.52
C TRP A 356 -2.99 23.84 4.88
N SER A 357 -2.53 24.60 3.89
CA SER A 357 -1.98 25.93 4.12
C SER A 357 -2.99 26.84 4.76
N TYR A 358 -4.23 26.75 4.34
CA TYR A 358 -5.31 27.55 4.87
C TYR A 358 -5.66 27.17 6.30
N ILE A 359 -5.60 25.88 6.65
CA ILE A 359 -5.82 25.38 8.01
C ILE A 359 -4.73 25.89 8.98
N ASP A 360 -3.46 25.84 8.59
CA ASP A 360 -2.36 26.34 9.41
C ASP A 360 -2.44 27.87 9.58
N TYR A 361 -2.81 28.55 8.52
CA TYR A 361 -2.90 29.99 8.51
C TYR A 361 -4.11 30.51 9.30
N ARG A 362 -5.23 29.79 9.25
CA ARG A 362 -6.49 30.12 9.92
C ARG A 362 -7.09 28.89 10.60
N PRO A 363 -6.50 28.44 11.70
CA PRO A 363 -6.88 27.19 12.37
C PRO A 363 -8.34 27.13 12.85
N ASP A 364 -8.99 28.28 13.04
CA ASP A 364 -10.40 28.35 13.48
C ASP A 364 -11.38 28.16 12.31
N THR A 365 -10.89 28.11 11.06
CA THR A 365 -11.72 28.14 9.86
C THR A 365 -11.70 26.85 9.05
N ALA A 366 -11.12 25.77 9.58
CA ALA A 366 -11.18 24.47 8.94
C ALA A 366 -12.61 24.10 8.54
N GLY A 367 -12.89 24.08 7.24
CA GLY A 367 -14.20 23.84 6.69
C GLY A 367 -15.19 25.00 6.69
N ARG A 368 -14.77 26.20 7.12
CA ARG A 368 -15.54 27.44 6.85
C ARG A 368 -15.20 27.94 5.44
N GLY A 369 -16.02 28.82 4.92
CA GLY A 369 -15.83 29.39 3.60
C GLY A 369 -14.60 30.31 3.49
N CYS A 370 -14.26 30.62 2.26
CA CYS A 370 -13.24 31.60 1.90
C CYS A 370 -13.64 32.36 0.63
N GLU A 371 -13.01 33.52 0.42
CA GLU A 371 -13.22 34.34 -0.78
C GLU A 371 -12.09 34.07 -1.78
N VAL A 372 -12.41 33.44 -2.91
CA VAL A 372 -11.46 33.16 -3.99
C VAL A 372 -11.56 34.27 -5.03
N THR A 373 -10.45 34.96 -5.35
CA THR A 373 -10.39 36.02 -6.37
C THR A 373 -9.70 35.50 -7.61
N PHE A 374 -10.23 35.85 -8.77
CA PHE A 374 -9.72 35.45 -10.09
C PHE A 374 -8.96 36.58 -10.76
N ASP A 375 -8.28 36.28 -11.87
CA ASP A 375 -7.44 37.22 -12.62
C ASP A 375 -8.23 38.31 -13.37
N ASP A 376 -9.53 38.10 -13.60
CA ASP A 376 -10.46 39.09 -14.17
C ASP A 376 -11.06 40.02 -13.10
N GLY A 377 -10.67 39.85 -11.82
CA GLY A 377 -11.16 40.61 -10.69
C GLY A 377 -12.51 40.14 -10.11
N ALA A 378 -13.12 39.10 -10.70
CA ALA A 378 -14.29 38.47 -10.12
C ALA A 378 -13.90 37.66 -8.87
N SER A 379 -14.87 37.45 -7.97
CA SER A 379 -14.65 36.60 -6.81
C SER A 379 -15.76 35.54 -6.66
N LEU A 380 -15.40 34.49 -5.91
CA LEU A 380 -16.28 33.39 -5.55
C LEU A 380 -16.18 33.17 -4.05
N HIS A 381 -17.29 33.29 -3.37
CA HIS A 381 -17.38 32.83 -1.99
C HIS A 381 -17.56 31.30 -1.99
N VAL A 382 -16.61 30.59 -1.41
CA VAL A 382 -16.64 29.13 -1.29
C VAL A 382 -17.05 28.79 0.14
N GLU A 383 -18.09 28.01 0.30
CA GLU A 383 -18.51 27.52 1.63
C GLU A 383 -18.02 26.10 1.87
N GLY A 384 -17.74 25.78 3.15
CA GLY A 384 -17.49 24.42 3.56
C GLY A 384 -18.82 23.69 3.80
N HIS A 385 -19.11 22.64 3.05
CA HIS A 385 -20.31 21.83 3.23
C HIS A 385 -19.98 20.36 3.50
N ILE A 386 -20.96 19.62 4.00
CA ILE A 386 -20.84 18.19 4.27
C ILE A 386 -21.04 17.42 2.97
N TRP A 387 -20.13 16.53 2.65
CA TRP A 387 -20.25 15.65 1.50
C TRP A 387 -21.51 14.78 1.58
N ARG A 388 -22.35 14.86 0.54
CA ARG A 388 -23.60 14.09 0.42
C ARG A 388 -23.66 13.25 -0.86
N GLY A 389 -22.48 12.92 -1.42
CA GLY A 389 -22.39 12.14 -2.64
C GLY A 389 -22.35 12.99 -3.92
N GLU A 390 -22.01 14.26 -3.81
CA GLU A 390 -21.81 15.17 -4.93
C GLU A 390 -20.72 14.63 -5.88
N ARG A 391 -20.90 14.90 -7.17
CA ARG A 391 -19.93 14.47 -8.18
C ARG A 391 -18.84 15.51 -8.35
N LEU A 392 -17.60 15.05 -8.29
CA LEU A 392 -16.43 15.87 -8.63
C LEU A 392 -16.23 15.92 -10.14
N LYS A 393 -16.04 17.11 -10.67
CA LYS A 393 -15.65 17.37 -12.06
C LYS A 393 -14.20 17.81 -12.10
N TYR A 394 -13.44 17.16 -12.96
CA TYR A 394 -12.02 17.44 -13.12
C TYR A 394 -11.79 18.44 -14.24
N SER A 395 -10.88 19.37 -14.03
CA SER A 395 -10.42 20.24 -15.09
C SER A 395 -9.65 19.45 -16.16
N PRO A 396 -9.54 19.95 -17.40
CA PRO A 396 -8.70 19.33 -18.42
C PRO A 396 -7.24 19.14 -17.96
N SER A 397 -6.71 20.06 -17.17
CA SER A 397 -5.35 19.98 -16.60
C SER A 397 -5.12 18.78 -15.66
N ARG A 398 -6.17 18.09 -15.26
CA ARG A 398 -6.09 16.87 -14.46
C ARG A 398 -6.25 15.58 -15.25
N ARG A 399 -6.49 15.63 -16.55
CA ARG A 399 -6.79 14.44 -17.34
C ARG A 399 -5.60 13.50 -17.48
N ASP A 400 -4.39 14.01 -17.58
CA ASP A 400 -3.18 13.21 -17.65
C ASP A 400 -2.88 12.47 -16.34
N TYR A 401 -3.32 12.97 -15.19
CA TYR A 401 -3.23 12.26 -13.92
C TYR A 401 -4.16 11.05 -13.82
N LEU A 402 -5.16 10.98 -14.69
CA LEU A 402 -6.19 9.96 -14.64
C LEU A 402 -6.06 8.92 -15.75
N SER A 403 -5.05 9.04 -16.63
CA SER A 403 -5.00 8.31 -17.89
C SER A 403 -5.01 6.78 -17.73
N VAL A 404 -4.32 6.24 -16.75
CA VAL A 404 -4.24 4.80 -16.52
C VAL A 404 -5.30 4.32 -15.52
N ASN A 405 -5.55 5.06 -14.45
CA ASN A 405 -6.44 4.64 -13.34
C ASN A 405 -7.96 4.80 -13.62
N ARG A 406 -8.36 5.33 -14.78
CA ARG A 406 -9.78 5.62 -15.09
C ARG A 406 -10.66 4.38 -15.27
N THR A 407 -10.07 3.25 -15.61
CA THR A 407 -10.81 2.03 -15.95
C THR A 407 -11.11 1.14 -14.75
N GLY A 408 -10.53 1.42 -13.59
CA GLY A 408 -10.57 0.54 -12.43
C GLY A 408 -9.84 -0.79 -12.66
N LYS A 409 -9.01 -0.88 -13.70
CA LYS A 409 -8.19 -2.04 -14.01
C LYS A 409 -6.76 -1.84 -13.50
N ASN A 410 -6.11 -2.91 -13.09
CA ASN A 410 -4.72 -2.90 -12.66
C ASN A 410 -3.75 -2.61 -13.82
N PHE A 411 -4.12 -3.03 -15.03
CA PHE A 411 -3.34 -2.80 -16.25
C PHE A 411 -4.21 -2.75 -17.50
N GLU A 412 -3.64 -2.24 -18.57
CA GLU A 412 -4.21 -2.24 -19.91
C GLU A 412 -3.11 -2.58 -20.94
N VAL A 413 -3.42 -3.46 -21.88
CA VAL A 413 -2.52 -3.78 -23.01
C VAL A 413 -3.26 -3.56 -24.33
N LYS A 414 -2.62 -2.91 -25.29
CA LYS A 414 -3.20 -2.66 -26.62
C LYS A 414 -2.13 -2.24 -27.64
N MET A 415 -2.45 -2.37 -28.91
CA MET A 415 -1.73 -1.66 -29.97
C MET A 415 -2.33 -0.26 -30.11
N LEU A 416 -1.51 0.79 -30.06
CA LEU A 416 -1.93 2.16 -30.36
C LEU A 416 -2.06 2.39 -31.88
N ASN A 417 -1.17 1.72 -32.62
CA ASN A 417 -1.17 1.62 -34.08
C ASN A 417 -0.34 0.40 -34.50
N ASP A 418 -0.12 0.16 -35.79
CA ASP A 418 0.59 -1.00 -36.32
C ASP A 418 2.05 -1.14 -35.85
N SER A 419 2.65 -0.08 -35.28
CA SER A 419 4.06 -0.04 -34.89
C SER A 419 4.30 0.20 -33.39
N VAL A 420 3.28 0.53 -32.60
CA VAL A 420 3.41 0.93 -31.21
C VAL A 420 2.54 0.05 -30.32
N ALA A 421 3.20 -0.82 -29.54
CA ALA A 421 2.58 -1.56 -28.46
C ALA A 421 2.53 -0.68 -27.19
N TYR A 422 1.48 -0.80 -26.39
CA TYR A 422 1.25 -0.03 -25.19
C TYR A 422 0.84 -0.91 -24.02
N ILE A 423 1.48 -0.71 -22.88
CA ILE A 423 1.19 -1.35 -21.61
C ILE A 423 1.02 -0.25 -20.57
N GLY A 424 -0.20 -0.02 -20.12
CA GLY A 424 -0.50 0.89 -19.01
C GLY A 424 -0.59 0.11 -17.71
N LEU A 425 0.17 0.51 -16.69
CA LEU A 425 0.22 -0.11 -15.39
C LEU A 425 -0.29 0.86 -14.32
N ALA A 426 -1.47 0.59 -13.77
CA ALA A 426 -2.01 1.38 -12.66
C ALA A 426 -1.33 1.01 -11.32
N THR A 427 -0.80 -0.20 -11.20
CA THR A 427 -0.13 -0.72 -10.01
C THR A 427 0.83 -1.85 -10.37
N PHE A 428 1.81 -2.10 -9.51
CA PHE A 428 2.61 -3.34 -9.52
C PHE A 428 2.03 -4.42 -8.59
N GLN A 429 0.86 -4.20 -8.01
CA GLN A 429 0.14 -5.23 -7.27
C GLN A 429 -0.62 -6.15 -8.23
N LEU A 430 0.09 -6.66 -9.24
CA LEU A 430 -0.44 -7.61 -10.19
C LEU A 430 -0.30 -9.04 -9.65
N ASN A 431 -1.27 -9.85 -9.99
CA ASN A 431 -1.20 -11.28 -9.74
C ASN A 431 -0.42 -12.02 -10.86
N GLU A 432 -0.20 -13.32 -10.67
CA GLU A 432 0.55 -14.12 -11.63
C GLU A 432 -0.14 -14.16 -13.01
N VAL A 433 -1.48 -14.31 -13.03
CA VAL A 433 -2.26 -14.33 -14.27
C VAL A 433 -2.19 -13.01 -15.01
N GLU A 434 -2.34 -11.90 -14.31
CA GLU A 434 -2.21 -10.56 -14.88
C GLU A 434 -0.80 -10.33 -15.45
N THR A 435 0.22 -10.78 -14.70
CA THR A 435 1.62 -10.68 -15.15
C THR A 435 1.88 -11.55 -16.38
N GLU A 436 1.29 -12.76 -16.44
CA GLU A 436 1.37 -13.62 -17.60
C GLU A 436 0.63 -13.07 -18.83
N GLN A 437 -0.51 -12.41 -18.64
CA GLN A 437 -1.21 -11.72 -19.73
C GLN A 437 -0.34 -10.62 -20.35
N ILE A 438 0.41 -9.88 -19.53
CA ILE A 438 1.37 -8.89 -20.03
C ILE A 438 2.50 -9.57 -20.78
N ARG A 439 3.05 -10.67 -20.24
CA ARG A 439 4.07 -11.49 -20.91
C ARG A 439 3.59 -11.96 -22.28
N ASP A 440 2.40 -12.55 -22.34
CA ASP A 440 1.82 -13.08 -23.56
C ASP A 440 1.57 -12.00 -24.61
N PHE A 441 1.15 -10.79 -24.14
CA PHE A 441 1.02 -9.64 -25.02
C PHE A 441 2.38 -9.21 -25.59
N ILE A 442 3.44 -9.15 -24.78
CA ILE A 442 4.80 -8.82 -25.22
C ILE A 442 5.29 -9.87 -26.22
N ALA A 443 5.11 -11.17 -25.92
CA ALA A 443 5.50 -12.27 -26.80
C ALA A 443 4.77 -12.23 -28.16
N ALA A 444 3.48 -11.92 -28.14
CA ALA A 444 2.67 -11.78 -29.36
C ALA A 444 3.07 -10.57 -30.23
N HIS A 445 3.60 -9.52 -29.61
CA HIS A 445 3.94 -8.26 -30.28
C HIS A 445 5.45 -7.94 -30.24
N HIS A 446 6.30 -8.95 -30.04
CA HIS A 446 7.76 -8.80 -29.95
C HIS A 446 8.38 -8.14 -31.19
N SER A 447 7.71 -8.23 -32.36
CA SER A 447 8.14 -7.62 -33.62
C SER A 447 7.70 -6.14 -33.78
N ALA A 448 6.86 -5.62 -32.87
CA ALA A 448 6.49 -4.20 -32.89
C ALA A 448 7.76 -3.37 -32.65
N PRO A 449 8.04 -2.34 -33.50
CA PRO A 449 9.28 -1.57 -33.35
C PRO A 449 9.34 -0.74 -32.06
N HIS A 450 8.19 -0.41 -31.45
CA HIS A 450 8.08 0.46 -30.28
C HIS A 450 7.17 -0.15 -29.21
N LEU A 451 7.61 -0.10 -27.95
CA LEU A 451 6.83 -0.47 -26.78
C LEU A 451 6.82 0.69 -25.79
N ILE A 452 5.64 1.07 -25.35
CA ILE A 452 5.43 2.07 -24.29
C ILE A 452 4.98 1.35 -23.03
N PHE A 453 5.70 1.54 -21.91
CA PHE A 453 5.23 1.29 -20.56
C PHE A 453 4.77 2.59 -19.92
N ASP A 454 3.49 2.70 -19.57
CA ASP A 454 2.93 3.87 -18.90
C ASP A 454 2.73 3.58 -17.41
N MET A 455 3.57 4.23 -16.60
CA MET A 455 3.58 4.09 -15.13
C MET A 455 3.13 5.35 -14.42
N ARG A 456 2.50 6.26 -15.14
CA ARG A 456 1.95 7.47 -14.53
C ARG A 456 0.85 7.10 -13.54
N ASN A 457 0.82 7.77 -12.40
CA ASN A 457 -0.11 7.53 -11.29
C ASN A 457 -0.04 6.10 -10.68
N ASN A 458 1.05 5.39 -10.92
CA ASN A 458 1.27 4.08 -10.34
C ASN A 458 1.99 4.23 -8.99
N GLY A 459 1.32 3.87 -7.90
CA GLY A 459 1.85 3.94 -6.53
C GLY A 459 2.86 2.85 -6.18
N GLY A 460 3.21 1.96 -7.12
CA GLY A 460 4.12 0.84 -6.86
C GLY A 460 3.40 -0.47 -6.60
N GLY A 461 3.99 -1.31 -5.78
CA GLY A 461 3.49 -2.66 -5.44
C GLY A 461 4.61 -3.67 -5.27
N HIS A 462 4.41 -4.89 -5.78
CA HIS A 462 5.32 -5.99 -5.59
C HIS A 462 6.64 -5.83 -6.37
N ASP A 463 7.75 -5.91 -5.67
CA ASP A 463 9.09 -5.89 -6.27
C ASP A 463 9.32 -7.05 -7.24
N GLU A 464 8.83 -8.24 -6.91
CA GLU A 464 8.92 -9.42 -7.78
C GLU A 464 8.24 -9.21 -9.12
N VAL A 465 7.06 -8.58 -9.13
CA VAL A 465 6.35 -8.25 -10.38
C VAL A 465 7.15 -7.25 -11.19
N MET A 466 7.68 -6.21 -10.55
CA MET A 466 8.54 -5.22 -11.20
C MET A 466 9.76 -5.89 -11.84
N ARG A 467 10.47 -6.76 -11.11
CA ARG A 467 11.62 -7.52 -11.60
C ARG A 467 11.26 -8.41 -12.79
N LYS A 468 10.10 -9.07 -12.71
CA LYS A 468 9.61 -9.94 -13.80
C LYS A 468 9.29 -9.13 -15.07
N LEU A 469 8.58 -8.00 -14.95
CA LEU A 469 8.29 -7.13 -16.10
C LEU A 469 9.56 -6.52 -16.69
N LEU A 470 10.53 -6.17 -15.86
CA LEU A 470 11.83 -5.69 -16.30
C LEU A 470 12.61 -6.77 -17.08
N SER A 471 12.52 -8.04 -16.65
CA SER A 471 13.19 -9.16 -17.35
C SER A 471 12.70 -9.32 -18.78
N TYR A 472 11.46 -8.94 -19.09
CA TYR A 472 10.92 -8.97 -20.46
C TYR A 472 11.51 -7.89 -21.37
N CYS A 473 12.10 -6.85 -20.80
CA CYS A 473 12.65 -5.72 -21.53
C CYS A 473 14.16 -5.63 -21.48
N SER A 474 14.84 -6.43 -20.65
CA SER A 474 16.28 -6.34 -20.44
C SER A 474 17.05 -7.12 -21.48
N ASP A 475 18.07 -6.51 -22.07
CA ASP A 475 18.94 -7.14 -23.06
C ASP A 475 20.10 -7.93 -22.43
N ARG A 476 20.37 -7.69 -21.14
CA ARG A 476 21.47 -8.29 -20.37
C ARG A 476 21.09 -8.43 -18.88
N PRO A 477 21.78 -9.29 -18.12
CA PRO A 477 21.59 -9.36 -16.67
C PRO A 477 21.91 -8.01 -16.00
N TYR A 478 21.16 -7.64 -14.98
CA TYR A 478 21.40 -6.43 -14.18
C TYR A 478 20.91 -6.59 -12.74
N VAL A 479 21.45 -5.77 -11.84
CA VAL A 479 21.08 -5.75 -10.43
C VAL A 479 20.15 -4.55 -10.18
N ALA A 480 18.93 -4.82 -9.70
CA ALA A 480 17.95 -3.76 -9.44
C ALA A 480 18.13 -3.09 -8.07
N VAL A 481 18.60 -3.84 -7.08
CA VAL A 481 18.82 -3.40 -5.70
C VAL A 481 20.20 -3.85 -5.29
N GLU A 482 21.07 -2.94 -4.89
CA GLU A 482 22.45 -3.24 -4.50
C GLU A 482 22.55 -3.72 -3.06
N GLY A 483 21.68 -3.21 -2.18
CA GLY A 483 21.71 -3.60 -0.79
C GLY A 483 20.52 -3.10 0.02
N TYR A 484 20.49 -3.51 1.26
CA TYR A 484 19.48 -3.14 2.24
C TYR A 484 20.15 -2.73 3.53
N SER A 485 19.59 -1.75 4.22
CA SER A 485 19.96 -1.44 5.59
C SER A 485 18.71 -1.34 6.47
N LYS A 486 18.85 -1.66 7.74
CA LYS A 486 17.77 -1.62 8.71
C LYS A 486 18.25 -1.26 10.09
N VAL A 487 17.37 -0.67 10.88
CA VAL A 487 17.57 -0.51 12.32
C VAL A 487 17.01 -1.75 13.02
N MET A 488 17.82 -2.34 13.89
CA MET A 488 17.42 -3.49 14.72
C MET A 488 17.62 -3.16 16.19
N HIS A 489 16.52 -2.91 16.87
CA HIS A 489 16.54 -2.84 18.32
C HIS A 489 15.23 -3.41 18.88
N HIS A 490 15.31 -4.57 19.52
CA HIS A 490 14.18 -5.22 20.18
C HIS A 490 13.77 -4.56 21.50
N SER A 491 14.50 -3.56 21.95
CA SER A 491 14.36 -2.96 23.28
C SER A 491 13.98 -1.48 23.29
N PHE A 492 13.59 -0.92 22.17
CA PHE A 492 13.22 0.48 22.12
C PHE A 492 11.91 0.77 22.87
N PRO A 493 11.85 1.83 23.66
CA PRO A 493 10.63 2.24 24.34
C PRO A 493 9.44 2.41 23.39
N SER A 494 9.70 2.87 22.16
CA SER A 494 8.68 3.06 21.13
C SER A 494 7.93 1.79 20.75
N PHE A 495 8.54 0.61 20.89
CA PHE A 495 7.86 -0.67 20.62
C PHE A 495 6.74 -0.98 21.62
N ALA A 496 6.69 -0.33 22.78
CA ALA A 496 5.55 -0.42 23.68
C ALA A 496 4.25 0.08 23.02
N HIS A 497 4.37 0.94 22.02
CA HIS A 497 3.26 1.50 21.25
C HIS A 497 3.05 0.80 19.90
N ALA A 498 3.88 -0.20 19.57
CA ALA A 498 3.76 -0.96 18.32
C ALA A 498 2.53 -1.87 18.34
N ARG A 499 1.80 -1.89 17.23
CA ARG A 499 0.56 -2.65 17.07
C ARG A 499 0.74 -3.95 16.30
N ASN A 500 1.58 -3.94 15.28
CA ASN A 500 1.80 -5.06 14.37
C ASN A 500 3.20 -5.68 14.53
N TYR A 501 3.90 -5.36 15.62
CA TYR A 501 5.24 -5.90 15.83
C TYR A 501 5.16 -7.38 16.18
N THR A 502 5.71 -8.21 15.31
CA THR A 502 5.81 -9.66 15.49
C THR A 502 7.27 -10.09 15.55
N ALA A 503 7.54 -11.25 16.13
CA ALA A 503 8.89 -11.82 16.17
C ALA A 503 9.51 -11.97 14.76
N ASP A 504 8.70 -12.12 13.73
CA ASP A 504 9.17 -12.22 12.33
C ASP A 504 9.74 -10.89 11.80
N MET A 505 9.34 -9.76 12.37
CA MET A 505 10.01 -8.48 12.10
C MET A 505 11.42 -8.42 12.67
N GLU A 506 11.71 -9.25 13.67
CA GLU A 506 13.05 -9.44 14.23
C GLU A 506 13.92 -10.31 13.30
N LEU A 507 13.32 -11.25 12.59
CA LEU A 507 13.96 -12.22 11.73
C LEU A 507 14.21 -11.67 10.32
N PHE A 508 14.97 -10.64 10.24
CA PHE A 508 15.73 -10.44 9.02
C PHE A 508 16.95 -11.36 9.11
N GLY A 509 16.89 -12.53 8.60
CA GLY A 509 17.88 -13.60 8.64
C GLY A 509 19.35 -13.24 8.95
N ASP A 510 20.17 -14.24 9.15
CA ASP A 510 21.63 -14.15 9.41
C ASP A 510 22.43 -13.41 8.31
N GLU A 511 21.74 -12.90 7.29
CA GLU A 511 22.34 -12.21 6.13
C GLU A 511 22.67 -10.73 6.41
N TYR A 512 22.09 -10.12 7.46
CA TYR A 512 22.39 -8.75 7.84
C TYR A 512 23.55 -8.69 8.81
N VAL A 513 24.52 -7.85 8.50
CA VAL A 513 25.75 -7.64 9.29
C VAL A 513 25.69 -6.27 9.92
N ALA A 514 26.05 -6.16 11.19
CA ALA A 514 26.16 -4.87 11.87
C ALA A 514 27.12 -3.95 11.13
N GLU A 515 26.75 -2.71 10.91
CA GLU A 515 27.62 -1.73 10.27
C GLU A 515 28.56 -1.10 11.31
N ASP A 516 29.84 -1.15 11.01
CA ASP A 516 30.88 -0.63 11.91
C ASP A 516 30.71 0.88 12.15
N GLY A 517 30.58 1.26 13.41
CA GLY A 517 30.43 2.67 13.82
C GLY A 517 28.98 3.19 13.87
N CYS A 518 28.00 2.37 13.48
CA CYS A 518 26.59 2.71 13.53
C CYS A 518 25.86 1.78 14.50
N ASP A 519 25.56 2.27 15.71
CA ASP A 519 24.86 1.47 16.72
C ASP A 519 23.44 1.15 16.24
N GLY A 520 23.16 -0.15 16.13
CA GLY A 520 21.85 -0.67 15.73
C GLY A 520 21.54 -0.66 14.22
N LEU A 521 22.47 -0.27 13.36
CA LEU A 521 22.29 -0.38 11.91
C LEU A 521 22.90 -1.68 11.39
N TYR A 522 22.13 -2.42 10.61
CA TYR A 522 22.52 -3.68 9.99
C TYR A 522 22.35 -3.61 8.48
N CYS A 523 23.35 -4.04 7.75
CA CYS A 523 23.37 -4.00 6.30
C CYS A 523 23.42 -5.39 5.69
N ARG A 524 22.82 -5.54 4.52
CA ARG A 524 22.89 -6.73 3.68
C ARG A 524 23.15 -6.31 2.23
N SER A 525 24.13 -6.92 1.61
CA SER A 525 24.33 -6.79 0.17
C SER A 525 23.44 -7.78 -0.58
N GLU A 526 22.71 -7.35 -1.60
CA GLU A 526 21.98 -8.23 -2.50
C GLU A 526 22.46 -8.00 -3.92
N ALA A 527 23.13 -9.01 -4.46
CA ALA A 527 23.63 -8.98 -5.84
C ALA A 527 22.94 -10.01 -6.72
N LYS A 528 21.64 -10.27 -6.53
CA LYS A 528 20.90 -11.20 -7.41
C LYS A 528 20.58 -10.52 -8.74
N PRO A 529 21.25 -10.90 -9.84
CA PRO A 529 20.95 -10.31 -11.13
C PRO A 529 19.57 -10.76 -11.63
N ILE A 530 18.82 -9.84 -12.20
CA ILE A 530 17.65 -10.15 -13.01
C ILE A 530 18.14 -10.60 -14.37
N MET A 531 17.75 -11.81 -14.77
CA MET A 531 18.11 -12.37 -16.07
C MET A 531 17.05 -11.96 -17.10
N PRO A 532 17.45 -11.65 -18.36
CA PRO A 532 16.49 -11.48 -19.44
C PRO A 532 15.60 -12.71 -19.59
N ASP A 533 14.29 -12.48 -19.78
CA ASP A 533 13.37 -13.58 -20.03
C ASP A 533 13.62 -14.19 -21.40
N SER A 534 13.62 -15.53 -21.48
CA SER A 534 13.93 -16.24 -22.72
C SER A 534 12.73 -16.45 -23.66
N VAL A 535 11.51 -16.20 -23.15
CA VAL A 535 10.25 -16.45 -23.88
C VAL A 535 9.61 -15.18 -24.38
N ALA A 536 9.61 -14.14 -23.55
CA ALA A 536 8.89 -12.88 -23.78
C ALA A 536 9.84 -11.68 -23.96
N HIS A 537 11.08 -11.90 -24.35
CA HIS A 537 12.04 -10.82 -24.52
C HIS A 537 11.63 -9.83 -25.61
N TYR A 538 11.56 -8.55 -25.26
CA TYR A 538 11.30 -7.45 -26.18
C TYR A 538 12.58 -6.71 -26.56
N GLY A 539 13.04 -6.88 -27.79
CA GLY A 539 14.28 -6.27 -28.30
C GLY A 539 14.08 -4.95 -29.05
N GLY A 540 12.85 -4.45 -29.19
CA GLY A 540 12.55 -3.17 -29.85
C GLY A 540 12.85 -1.95 -28.98
N LYS A 541 12.49 -0.75 -29.48
CA LYS A 541 12.67 0.52 -28.74
C LYS A 541 11.67 0.64 -27.60
N LEU A 542 12.18 0.84 -26.39
CA LEU A 542 11.39 0.96 -25.15
C LEU A 542 11.23 2.43 -24.75
N TYR A 543 9.99 2.81 -24.39
CA TYR A 543 9.63 4.12 -23.87
C TYR A 543 8.90 3.94 -22.55
N VAL A 544 9.25 4.72 -21.52
CA VAL A 544 8.62 4.65 -20.21
C VAL A 544 8.03 6.00 -19.83
N LEU A 545 6.73 6.03 -19.56
CA LEU A 545 6.03 7.26 -19.16
C LEU A 545 5.91 7.33 -17.64
N ILE A 546 6.33 8.44 -17.05
CA ILE A 546 6.33 8.70 -15.61
C ILE A 546 5.76 10.07 -15.25
N ASN A 547 5.30 10.19 -14.01
CA ASN A 547 4.94 11.48 -13.43
C ASN A 547 5.20 11.50 -11.90
N GLU A 548 4.92 12.62 -11.26
CA GLU A 548 5.11 12.87 -9.84
C GLU A 548 4.31 11.96 -8.90
N ASN A 549 3.43 11.11 -9.43
CA ASN A 549 2.73 10.08 -8.69
C ASN A 549 3.29 8.66 -8.94
N SER A 550 4.29 8.53 -9.81
CA SER A 550 5.03 7.27 -9.97
C SER A 550 5.89 7.04 -8.73
N CYS A 551 5.59 6.00 -7.96
CA CYS A 551 6.14 5.79 -6.62
C CYS A 551 6.63 4.35 -6.43
N SER A 552 7.62 4.13 -5.55
CA SER A 552 8.07 2.79 -5.16
C SER A 552 8.52 1.95 -6.36
N ALA A 553 7.99 0.75 -6.58
CA ALA A 553 8.29 -0.10 -7.73
C ALA A 553 8.12 0.64 -9.08
N ALA A 554 7.19 1.61 -9.17
CA ALA A 554 7.00 2.43 -10.35
C ALA A 554 8.07 3.53 -10.53
N THR A 555 8.91 3.76 -9.53
CA THR A 555 10.17 4.51 -9.67
C THR A 555 11.33 3.58 -9.99
N LEU A 556 11.39 2.40 -9.35
CA LEU A 556 12.51 1.48 -9.53
C LEU A 556 12.58 0.92 -10.96
N PHE A 557 11.45 0.68 -11.61
CA PHE A 557 11.44 0.22 -13.01
C PHE A 557 12.08 1.26 -13.96
N PRO A 558 11.62 2.53 -14.06
CA PRO A 558 12.24 3.53 -14.92
C PRO A 558 13.68 3.87 -14.51
N ALA A 559 14.01 3.81 -13.21
CA ALA A 559 15.39 3.97 -12.73
C ALA A 559 16.32 2.94 -13.36
N ASN A 560 15.91 1.67 -13.37
CA ASN A 560 16.68 0.60 -13.99
C ASN A 560 16.75 0.71 -15.52
N VAL A 561 15.65 1.10 -16.18
CA VAL A 561 15.63 1.36 -17.62
C VAL A 561 16.63 2.47 -17.99
N LEU A 562 16.66 3.53 -17.20
CA LEU A 562 17.55 4.67 -17.40
C LEU A 562 19.02 4.29 -17.14
N ARG A 563 19.31 3.63 -16.00
CA ARG A 563 20.65 3.18 -15.62
C ARG A 563 21.25 2.19 -16.62
N SER A 564 20.45 1.27 -17.13
CA SER A 564 20.88 0.32 -18.16
C SER A 564 20.89 0.89 -19.58
N HIS A 565 20.52 2.16 -19.75
CA HIS A 565 20.38 2.81 -21.05
C HIS A 565 19.53 2.00 -22.04
N ARG A 566 18.48 1.35 -21.52
CA ARG A 566 17.64 0.41 -22.29
C ARG A 566 16.46 1.09 -22.98
N GLY A 567 16.03 2.23 -22.52
CA GLY A 567 14.84 2.90 -23.01
C GLY A 567 14.82 4.37 -22.71
N LEU A 568 13.93 5.10 -23.38
CA LEU A 568 13.73 6.53 -23.22
C LEU A 568 12.66 6.79 -22.18
N VAL A 569 12.98 7.55 -21.13
CA VAL A 569 12.05 7.92 -20.08
C VAL A 569 11.46 9.31 -20.36
N ILE A 570 10.15 9.43 -20.35
CA ILE A 570 9.42 10.64 -20.76
C ILE A 570 8.41 11.03 -19.69
N GLY A 571 8.32 12.29 -19.35
CA GLY A 571 7.31 12.81 -18.43
C GLY A 571 7.83 13.78 -17.39
N ARG A 572 7.50 13.55 -16.13
CA ARG A 572 7.94 14.36 -14.99
C ARG A 572 8.59 13.49 -13.92
N GLU A 573 9.40 14.12 -13.08
CA GLU A 573 10.12 13.45 -12.00
C GLU A 573 9.22 12.59 -11.12
N THR A 574 9.71 11.40 -10.73
CA THR A 574 8.98 10.47 -9.87
C THR A 574 8.95 10.92 -8.41
N ARG A 575 8.03 10.33 -7.65
CA ARG A 575 7.81 10.62 -6.22
C ARG A 575 8.88 10.05 -5.31
N THR A 576 9.34 8.82 -5.58
CA THR A 576 10.38 8.13 -4.82
C THR A 576 11.76 8.45 -5.40
N ALA A 577 12.80 8.46 -4.56
CA ALA A 577 14.16 8.74 -4.97
C ALA A 577 14.72 7.66 -5.92
N TYR A 578 15.61 8.11 -6.82
CA TYR A 578 16.31 7.24 -7.78
C TYR A 578 17.32 6.31 -7.10
N HIS A 579 17.99 6.79 -6.04
CA HIS A 579 19.11 6.08 -5.44
C HIS A 579 18.70 5.10 -4.33
N TYR A 580 17.58 5.38 -3.67
CA TYR A 580 17.10 4.59 -2.55
C TYR A 580 15.59 4.73 -2.34
N MET A 581 15.03 3.88 -1.54
CA MET A 581 13.73 4.07 -0.89
C MET A 581 13.74 3.39 0.47
N THR A 582 12.91 3.84 1.37
CA THR A 582 12.54 3.09 2.55
C THR A 582 11.28 2.30 2.24
N ALA A 583 11.28 1.02 2.51
CA ALA A 583 10.13 0.15 2.23
C ALA A 583 10.27 -1.19 2.95
N LEU A 584 9.54 -2.19 2.48
CA LEU A 584 9.50 -3.54 3.05
C LEU A 584 8.98 -3.49 4.49
N LYS A 585 9.33 -4.30 5.38
CA LYS A 585 8.80 -4.38 6.75
C LYS A 585 8.45 -3.01 7.37
N PHE A 586 7.27 -2.93 7.97
CA PHE A 586 6.75 -1.70 8.59
C PHE A 586 6.31 -1.95 10.01
N VAL A 587 6.53 -0.98 10.88
CA VAL A 587 5.95 -0.96 12.22
C VAL A 587 4.85 0.09 12.31
N ASP A 588 3.75 -0.28 12.93
CA ASP A 588 2.63 0.62 13.22
C ASP A 588 2.72 1.10 14.66
N ILE A 589 3.09 2.34 14.86
CA ILE A 589 3.16 2.98 16.18
C ILE A 589 1.88 3.76 16.44
N CYS A 590 1.13 3.36 17.45
CA CYS A 590 -0.09 4.03 17.85
C CYS A 590 0.16 5.01 18.98
N LEU A 591 -0.14 6.29 18.74
CA LEU A 591 -0.01 7.34 19.74
C LEU A 591 -1.01 7.13 20.89
N PRO A 592 -0.60 7.29 22.16
CA PRO A 592 -1.41 6.87 23.30
C PRO A 592 -2.70 7.65 23.49
N ASN A 593 -2.73 8.94 23.16
CA ASN A 593 -3.85 9.83 23.44
C ASN A 593 -4.71 10.12 22.20
N SER A 594 -4.12 10.58 21.10
CA SER A 594 -4.84 10.82 19.84
C SER A 594 -5.28 9.54 19.15
N ARG A 595 -4.57 8.43 19.42
CA ARG A 595 -4.74 7.13 18.77
C ARG A 595 -4.39 7.13 17.28
N VAL A 596 -3.74 8.17 16.81
CA VAL A 596 -3.15 8.21 15.47
C VAL A 596 -2.09 7.12 15.37
N THR A 597 -2.07 6.42 14.25
CA THR A 597 -1.10 5.37 14.00
C THR A 597 -0.14 5.81 12.91
N TRP A 598 1.14 5.72 13.20
CA TRP A 598 2.22 5.95 12.26
C TRP A 598 2.71 4.63 11.66
N HIS A 599 2.78 4.59 10.36
CA HIS A 599 3.34 3.49 9.57
C HIS A 599 4.76 3.84 9.18
N ILE A 600 5.72 3.21 9.84
CA ILE A 600 7.13 3.55 9.73
C ILE A 600 7.85 2.38 9.05
N PRO A 601 8.51 2.61 7.90
CA PRO A 601 9.31 1.57 7.25
C PRO A 601 10.57 1.26 8.07
N LEU A 602 10.91 -0.03 8.16
CA LEU A 602 12.06 -0.52 8.92
C LEU A 602 13.28 -0.81 8.06
N VAL A 603 13.15 -0.75 6.73
CA VAL A 603 14.22 -1.12 5.80
C VAL A 603 14.44 -0.02 4.77
N LYS A 604 15.70 0.37 4.57
CA LYS A 604 16.16 1.16 3.44
C LYS A 604 16.68 0.22 2.34
N CYS A 605 16.13 0.36 1.16
CA CYS A 605 16.61 -0.31 -0.05
C CYS A 605 17.52 0.64 -0.81
N VAL A 606 18.74 0.24 -1.07
CA VAL A 606 19.72 1.01 -1.83
C VAL A 606 19.77 0.49 -3.26
N PHE A 607 19.46 1.35 -4.23
CA PHE A 607 19.37 0.98 -5.64
C PHE A 607 20.64 1.27 -6.41
N ASP A 608 21.28 2.41 -6.10
CA ASP A 608 22.46 2.86 -6.81
C ASP A 608 23.33 3.72 -5.86
N THR A 609 24.54 3.25 -5.60
CA THR A 609 25.52 3.96 -4.78
C THR A 609 26.42 4.86 -5.61
N THR A 610 26.34 4.80 -6.95
CA THR A 610 27.18 5.60 -7.83
C THR A 610 26.66 7.03 -7.96
N GLU A 611 27.56 7.99 -7.99
CA GLU A 611 27.19 9.38 -8.28
C GLU A 611 26.66 9.46 -9.72
N ASN A 612 25.45 9.99 -9.84
CA ASN A 612 24.83 10.28 -11.12
C ASN A 612 24.81 11.80 -11.33
N PRO A 613 25.64 12.36 -12.25
CA PRO A 613 25.69 13.79 -12.45
C PRO A 613 24.38 14.40 -12.95
N ARG A 614 23.50 13.57 -13.51
CA ARG A 614 22.20 13.99 -14.01
C ARG A 614 21.13 13.97 -12.92
N ILE A 615 21.22 13.06 -11.97
CA ILE A 615 20.22 12.86 -10.91
C ILE A 615 20.93 13.00 -9.56
N PRO A 616 20.87 14.20 -8.93
CA PRO A 616 21.42 14.40 -7.59
C PRO A 616 20.78 13.45 -6.56
N TYR A 617 21.53 13.12 -5.53
CA TYR A 617 21.06 12.25 -4.45
C TYR A 617 19.75 12.78 -3.83
N GLY A 618 18.80 11.90 -3.60
CA GLY A 618 17.48 12.23 -3.07
C GLY A 618 16.46 12.71 -4.11
N ARG A 619 16.88 13.00 -5.35
CA ARG A 619 15.93 13.29 -6.45
C ARG A 619 15.29 12.00 -6.96
N GLY A 620 14.06 12.11 -7.45
CA GLY A 620 13.39 11.07 -8.19
C GLY A 620 14.03 10.75 -9.54
N VAL A 621 13.43 9.85 -10.30
CA VAL A 621 13.85 9.64 -11.69
C VAL A 621 13.55 10.89 -12.50
N ILE A 622 14.59 11.59 -12.94
CA ILE A 622 14.48 12.73 -13.84
C ILE A 622 14.39 12.18 -15.27
N PRO A 623 13.30 12.44 -16.02
CA PRO A 623 13.11 11.86 -17.34
C PRO A 623 14.11 12.39 -18.35
N ASP A 624 14.35 11.64 -19.44
CA ASP A 624 15.15 12.07 -20.59
C ASP A 624 14.46 13.22 -21.32
N ILE A 625 13.15 13.13 -21.47
CA ILE A 625 12.29 14.15 -22.04
C ILE A 625 11.32 14.64 -20.98
N HIS A 626 11.59 15.83 -20.47
CA HIS A 626 10.68 16.49 -19.54
C HIS A 626 9.46 17.06 -20.27
N VAL A 627 8.26 16.75 -19.76
CA VAL A 627 6.99 17.28 -20.26
C VAL A 627 6.39 18.14 -19.16
N PRO A 628 6.40 19.47 -19.27
CA PRO A 628 5.85 20.34 -18.25
C PRO A 628 4.35 20.16 -18.14
N LEU A 629 3.81 20.40 -16.95
CA LEU A 629 2.35 20.43 -16.74
C LEU A 629 1.87 21.86 -16.92
N THR A 630 1.70 22.31 -18.14
CA THR A 630 1.06 23.59 -18.43
C THR A 630 -0.40 23.40 -18.81
N TYR A 631 -1.22 24.39 -18.49
CA TYR A 631 -2.63 24.34 -18.83
C TYR A 631 -2.85 24.30 -20.35
N GLU A 632 -2.13 25.14 -21.09
CA GLU A 632 -2.21 25.26 -22.56
C GLU A 632 -1.83 23.95 -23.22
N GLU A 633 -0.77 23.30 -22.76
CA GLU A 633 -0.29 22.03 -23.30
C GLU A 633 -1.29 20.91 -23.08
N VAL A 634 -1.77 20.76 -21.86
CA VAL A 634 -2.79 19.75 -21.52
C VAL A 634 -4.10 19.99 -22.28
N ALA A 635 -4.54 21.24 -22.40
CA ALA A 635 -5.73 21.61 -23.13
C ALA A 635 -5.59 21.36 -24.64
N SER A 636 -4.43 21.67 -25.23
CA SER A 636 -4.14 21.48 -26.67
C SER A 636 -4.03 20.00 -27.07
N THR A 637 -3.58 19.13 -26.14
CA THR A 637 -3.36 17.70 -26.40
C THR A 637 -4.52 16.81 -25.98
N ASN A 638 -5.69 17.34 -25.77
CA ASN A 638 -6.85 16.61 -25.24
C ASN A 638 -6.59 15.93 -23.89
N GLY A 639 -5.68 16.48 -23.12
CA GLY A 639 -5.39 16.07 -21.75
C GLY A 639 -4.36 14.95 -21.59
N ASP A 640 -3.59 14.60 -22.62
CA ASP A 640 -2.51 13.60 -22.50
C ASP A 640 -1.19 14.07 -23.15
N ALA A 641 -0.62 15.12 -22.57
CA ALA A 641 0.61 15.73 -23.06
C ALA A 641 1.81 14.74 -23.07
N ILE A 642 1.93 13.90 -22.06
CA ILE A 642 3.05 12.96 -21.94
C ILE A 642 2.96 11.85 -23.00
N LEU A 643 1.81 11.22 -23.18
CA LEU A 643 1.62 10.21 -24.22
C LEU A 643 1.80 10.79 -25.62
N ASN A 644 1.24 11.97 -25.88
CA ASN A 644 1.38 12.66 -27.16
C ASN A 644 2.83 12.99 -27.45
N ARG A 645 3.60 13.46 -26.43
CA ARG A 645 5.04 13.73 -26.60
C ARG A 645 5.85 12.45 -26.87
N ALA A 646 5.46 11.31 -26.28
CA ALA A 646 6.08 10.03 -26.58
C ALA A 646 5.81 9.58 -28.03
N LEU A 647 4.56 9.73 -28.51
CA LEU A 647 4.21 9.41 -29.88
C LEU A 647 4.90 10.34 -30.88
N GLU A 648 5.09 11.62 -30.53
CA GLU A 648 5.88 12.57 -31.31
C GLU A 648 7.36 12.18 -31.36
N ALA A 649 7.95 11.77 -30.24
CA ALA A 649 9.33 11.28 -30.18
C ALA A 649 9.52 10.06 -31.09
N ILE A 650 8.56 9.13 -31.05
CA ILE A 650 8.56 7.96 -31.94
C ILE A 650 8.48 8.39 -33.42
N ALA A 651 7.57 9.30 -33.77
CA ALA A 651 7.39 9.77 -35.15
C ALA A 651 8.61 10.52 -35.67
N ASN A 652 9.29 11.29 -34.82
CA ASN A 652 10.52 12.03 -35.16
C ASN A 652 11.77 11.15 -35.11
N GLY A 653 11.68 9.89 -34.71
CA GLY A 653 12.82 9.00 -34.55
C GLY A 653 13.70 9.32 -33.35
N GLU A 654 13.23 10.15 -32.42
CA GLU A 654 13.94 10.47 -31.18
C GLU A 654 14.08 9.20 -30.32
N TYR A 655 15.29 8.92 -29.89
CA TYR A 655 15.58 7.78 -29.01
C TYR A 655 16.85 8.09 -28.19
N LEU A 656 17.45 7.08 -27.60
CA LEU A 656 18.61 7.23 -26.75
C LEU A 656 19.78 7.93 -27.49
N GLY A 657 20.37 8.94 -26.85
CA GLY A 657 21.60 9.58 -27.26
C GLY A 657 22.86 8.82 -26.81
N GLU A 658 23.96 9.52 -26.56
CA GLU A 658 25.15 8.94 -25.92
C GLU A 658 24.79 8.48 -24.51
N ASN A 659 25.40 7.35 -24.06
CA ASN A 659 25.15 6.83 -22.73
C ASN A 659 25.66 7.84 -21.66
N PRO A 660 24.78 8.51 -20.90
CA PRO A 660 25.20 9.50 -19.92
C PRO A 660 25.90 8.88 -18.71
N PHE A 661 25.85 7.56 -18.55
CA PHE A 661 26.47 6.83 -17.45
C PHE A 661 27.85 6.27 -17.81
N GLY A 662 28.30 6.45 -19.07
CA GLY A 662 29.55 5.92 -19.63
C GLY A 662 29.47 4.42 -19.96
N ASP A 663 30.44 3.96 -20.72
CA ASP A 663 30.51 2.53 -21.09
C ASP A 663 30.86 1.63 -19.88
N ASP A 664 31.45 2.21 -18.83
CA ASP A 664 31.74 1.50 -17.56
C ASP A 664 30.49 1.26 -16.71
N ALA A 665 29.40 2.04 -16.93
CA ALA A 665 28.06 1.71 -16.41
C ALA A 665 27.47 0.46 -17.08
N GLU A 666 28.18 -0.14 -18.04
CA GLU A 666 27.92 -1.48 -18.54
C GLU A 666 28.02 -2.56 -17.45
N GLY A 667 28.63 -2.25 -16.35
CA GLY A 667 28.79 -3.11 -15.24
C GLY A 667 27.98 -2.68 -14.03
N GLY A 668 26.70 -2.70 -14.12
CA GLY A 668 25.93 -2.94 -12.90
C GLY A 668 26.42 -4.26 -12.31
N CYS A 669 27.36 -4.22 -11.39
CA CYS A 669 28.16 -5.34 -10.86
C CYS A 669 28.81 -6.19 -11.96
N ALA A 670 30.04 -5.92 -12.32
CA ALA A 670 30.95 -6.99 -12.62
C ALA A 670 30.80 -7.99 -11.46
N VAL A 671 30.10 -9.11 -11.70
CA VAL A 671 30.05 -10.22 -10.73
C VAL A 671 31.51 -10.44 -10.33
N PRO A 672 31.89 -10.20 -9.08
CA PRO A 672 33.32 -10.21 -8.72
C PRO A 672 33.92 -11.50 -9.25
N VAL A 673 35.10 -11.45 -9.84
CA VAL A 673 35.75 -12.59 -10.48
C VAL A 673 35.79 -13.82 -9.55
N TRP A 674 35.78 -13.62 -8.24
CA TRP A 674 35.68 -14.68 -7.24
C TRP A 674 34.34 -15.43 -7.28
N VAL A 675 33.22 -14.83 -7.72
CA VAL A 675 31.92 -15.51 -7.86
C VAL A 675 31.98 -16.54 -8.98
N TRP A 676 32.69 -16.21 -10.07
CA TRP A 676 32.95 -17.17 -11.16
C TRP A 676 33.89 -18.30 -10.70
N TRP A 677 34.87 -17.97 -9.87
CA TRP A 677 35.74 -18.97 -9.26
C TRP A 677 34.99 -19.89 -8.28
N THR A 678 34.08 -19.37 -7.47
CA THR A 678 33.27 -20.17 -6.56
C THR A 678 32.23 -21.00 -7.31
N ALA A 679 31.55 -20.46 -8.32
CA ALA A 679 30.64 -21.23 -9.18
C ALA A 679 31.38 -22.32 -9.94
N GLY A 680 32.56 -22.03 -10.52
CA GLY A 680 33.43 -23.01 -11.18
C GLY A 680 33.91 -24.08 -10.21
N ALA A 681 34.31 -23.74 -8.99
CA ALA A 681 34.74 -24.69 -7.98
C ALA A 681 33.60 -25.60 -7.51
N VAL A 682 32.40 -25.07 -7.30
CA VAL A 682 31.21 -25.88 -6.95
C VAL A 682 30.82 -26.82 -8.10
N ALA A 683 30.84 -26.34 -9.33
CA ALA A 683 30.57 -27.18 -10.51
C ALA A 683 31.60 -28.31 -10.66
N LEU A 684 32.89 -28.04 -10.40
CA LEU A 684 33.96 -29.03 -10.42
C LEU A 684 33.80 -30.06 -9.28
N ILE A 685 33.42 -29.62 -8.08
CA ILE A 685 33.16 -30.52 -6.94
C ILE A 685 31.97 -31.43 -7.24
N VAL A 686 30.88 -30.89 -7.78
CA VAL A 686 29.70 -31.67 -8.17
C VAL A 686 30.06 -32.66 -9.27
N LEU A 687 30.85 -32.25 -10.26
CA LEU A 687 31.34 -33.13 -11.31
C LEU A 687 32.23 -34.27 -10.77
N LEU A 688 33.12 -33.95 -9.84
CA LEU A 688 33.97 -34.95 -9.18
C LEU A 688 33.17 -35.91 -8.29
N MET A 689 32.10 -35.41 -7.62
CA MET A 689 31.19 -36.30 -6.88
C MET A 689 30.37 -37.23 -7.80
N LEU A 690 29.95 -36.72 -8.96
CA LEU A 690 29.23 -37.52 -9.94
C LEU A 690 30.14 -38.57 -10.61
N LEU A 691 31.42 -38.25 -10.86
CA LEU A 691 32.40 -39.20 -11.38
C LEU A 691 32.76 -40.29 -10.36
N ARG A 692 32.92 -39.96 -9.08
CA ARG A 692 33.11 -40.93 -7.98
C ARG A 692 31.94 -41.89 -7.77
N ARG A 693 30.72 -41.49 -8.09
CA ARG A 693 29.53 -42.36 -8.02
C ARG A 693 29.43 -43.37 -9.19
N LYS A 694 30.25 -43.26 -10.27
CA LYS A 694 30.29 -44.21 -11.36
C LYS A 694 31.28 -45.35 -11.16
N ASP A 695 32.17 -45.22 -10.16
CA ASP A 695 33.21 -46.21 -9.86
C ASP A 695 32.96 -46.98 -8.55
N SER A 696 31.73 -46.91 -8.01
CA SER A 696 31.26 -47.67 -6.84
C SER A 696 30.11 -48.61 -7.18
#